data_56198eb6448d2c2e6a92ff191a075b8a
#
_entry.id   56198eb6448d2c2e6a92ff191a075b8a
#
_cell.length_a   1.000
_cell.length_b   1.000
_cell.length_c   1.000
_cell.angle_alpha   90.00
_cell.angle_beta   90.00
_cell.angle_gamma   90.00
#
_symmetry.space_group_name_H-M   'P 1'
#
loop_
_entity.id
_entity.type
_entity.pdbx_description
1 polymer ?
#
loop_
_entity_poly.entity_id
_entity_poly.type
_entity_poly.pdbx_seq_one_letter_code
_entity_poly.pdbx_strand_id
1 'polypeptide(L)'
;MSKKKLLYVSSHLSTGGMPQYLLKQIEIFKNDFDIEVIEVNNHSGGVFVVQKDQINSLVKLHTLGDDKSEIVDLINSIKPNIIHFTEIPEHFLSYDILDKLWNPKRKYYIVASTHGSATNPDEIRYQPDRYVLVSEWSRRKFEHLGIDTKVWEYPIETQKFNKSKFQKELGFESDWKHVLMVGLFTEGKNQGEIFRVARILEKYKIKFHFVGNQAMNFESYWGPIMNDKPDNCIVWGERNDVDKFYKASDMFYFSSKLELNPLSIKEALGYGLKCIFRKLHTYLDTYDSNELVTYIDDDINNTKKIIIELLEPEFNEIPGWFAYEGLYNRMVNNAKGGEVFVEVGSWLGKSSNHMATKICESNKNIDFTVVDTWKGTDDEQLHQNIVGSYGGDIYGEFVENTIMSDNFGKFKAIKDTSENASTQFQNDSIDFIMIDAGHDYKSVITDIKRWYHKVKPGGFITGDDYGVFEGVNQAANEFFYNQILIDNRSFVRRKPKIQIKHLMTRPDDLRERISQESLKQLQSYGMDYEAIVNTPYTDFPPAEHCRRPQHISPTNTPGELSPGAGLGWITGGHYGCYMAHRFALETMSPDYDYTLIFEADAYIHSGLMEFVEIVHKACFISERDNVPFISFADNPSNTKEKIDELFTKTAHNQDLAHAYLIPNREKGWWLDRIKDCEWDVADLWYNHVFYHHQRPRYTTNKMYSNQAEGFSLLDLTNKTWK
;
A
#
# COMPACT_ATOMS: atom_id res chain seq x y z
N MET A 1 21.49 25.55 66.99
CA MET A 1 22.09 26.52 66.04
C MET A 1 21.07 26.80 64.96
N SER A 2 20.92 28.04 64.50
CA SER A 2 20.05 28.35 63.36
C SER A 2 20.61 27.61 62.11
N LYS A 3 19.74 27.06 61.28
CA LYS A 3 20.15 26.44 60.00
C LYS A 3 20.89 27.46 59.15
N LYS A 4 21.91 27.03 58.39
CA LYS A 4 22.53 27.88 57.38
C LYS A 4 21.54 28.14 56.25
N LYS A 5 21.56 29.35 55.66
CA LYS A 5 20.68 29.72 54.57
C LYS A 5 21.34 29.37 53.22
N LEU A 6 20.64 28.55 52.45
CA LEU A 6 21.02 28.13 51.07
C LEU A 6 20.05 28.77 50.08
N LEU A 7 20.57 29.58 49.18
CA LEU A 7 19.80 30.23 48.13
C LEU A 7 20.12 29.58 46.79
N TYR A 8 19.14 28.94 46.14
CA TYR A 8 19.27 28.55 44.76
C TYR A 8 18.88 29.67 43.82
N VAL A 9 19.66 29.87 42.76
CA VAL A 9 19.38 30.82 41.69
C VAL A 9 19.29 30.01 40.38
N SER A 10 18.09 29.94 39.86
CA SER A 10 17.77 29.16 38.64
C SER A 10 17.47 30.09 37.46
N SER A 11 17.96 29.76 36.29
CA SER A 11 17.64 30.49 35.05
C SER A 11 16.16 30.46 34.77
N HIS A 12 15.48 29.32 34.93
CA HIS A 12 14.04 29.10 34.80
C HIS A 12 13.60 27.85 35.57
N LEU A 13 12.29 27.72 35.79
CA LEU A 13 11.68 26.53 36.41
C LEU A 13 10.61 25.89 35.50
N SER A 14 10.76 26.06 34.17
CA SER A 14 9.95 25.31 33.20
C SER A 14 10.34 23.83 33.18
N THR A 15 9.47 22.96 32.63
CA THR A 15 9.71 21.52 32.59
C THR A 15 11.08 21.15 32.01
N GLY A 16 11.74 20.20 32.65
CA GLY A 16 13.04 19.68 32.20
C GLY A 16 13.84 19.03 33.30
N GLY A 17 15.00 18.47 32.91
CA GLY A 17 15.91 17.79 33.83
C GLY A 17 16.47 18.69 34.94
N MET A 18 16.79 19.95 34.64
CA MET A 18 17.37 20.87 35.63
C MET A 18 16.38 21.24 36.77
N PRO A 19 15.13 21.64 36.50
CA PRO A 19 14.14 21.85 37.59
C PRO A 19 13.85 20.58 38.40
N GLN A 20 13.82 19.41 37.75
CA GLN A 20 13.66 18.13 38.45
C GLN A 20 14.85 17.84 39.38
N TYR A 21 16.05 18.08 38.90
CA TYR A 21 17.27 17.94 39.69
C TYR A 21 17.28 18.91 40.89
N LEU A 22 16.87 20.19 40.71
CA LEU A 22 16.74 21.16 41.77
C LEU A 22 15.68 20.75 42.82
N LEU A 23 14.51 20.30 42.36
CA LEU A 23 13.47 19.78 43.25
C LEU A 23 14.02 18.68 44.18
N LYS A 24 14.76 17.73 43.60
CA LYS A 24 15.36 16.62 44.35
C LYS A 24 16.41 17.10 45.36
N GLN A 25 17.22 18.10 45.00
CA GLN A 25 18.15 18.73 45.94
C GLN A 25 17.40 19.38 47.12
N ILE A 26 16.31 20.11 46.86
CA ILE A 26 15.50 20.72 47.89
C ILE A 26 14.91 19.68 48.83
N GLU A 27 14.35 18.59 48.30
CA GLU A 27 13.79 17.51 49.09
C GLU A 27 14.80 16.91 50.07
N ILE A 28 16.05 16.73 49.63
CA ILE A 28 17.12 16.16 50.44
C ILE A 28 17.62 17.17 51.49
N PHE A 29 17.83 18.43 51.12
CA PHE A 29 18.49 19.40 51.97
C PHE A 29 17.58 20.24 52.84
N LYS A 30 16.23 20.26 52.62
CA LYS A 30 15.29 21.12 53.37
C LYS A 30 15.32 20.91 54.91
N ASN A 31 15.76 19.75 55.37
CA ASN A 31 15.88 19.48 56.79
C ASN A 31 17.17 20.06 57.41
N ASP A 32 18.23 20.26 56.62
CA ASP A 32 19.54 20.69 57.07
C ASP A 32 19.77 22.21 56.84
N PHE A 33 19.14 22.77 55.82
CA PHE A 33 19.25 24.17 55.42
C PHE A 33 17.92 24.89 55.48
N ASP A 34 17.97 26.23 55.69
CA ASP A 34 16.90 27.16 55.38
C ASP A 34 17.02 27.54 53.89
N ILE A 35 16.10 27.06 53.06
CA ILE A 35 16.23 27.09 51.59
C ILE A 35 15.24 28.13 51.03
N GLU A 36 15.75 29.02 50.16
CA GLU A 36 14.96 29.88 49.29
C GLU A 36 15.42 29.68 47.82
N VAL A 37 14.53 29.95 46.87
CA VAL A 37 14.81 29.83 45.42
C VAL A 37 14.50 31.16 44.73
N ILE A 38 15.37 31.61 43.82
CA ILE A 38 15.11 32.68 42.86
C ILE A 38 15.01 32.11 41.48
N GLU A 39 13.89 32.32 40.80
CA GLU A 39 13.73 32.11 39.35
C GLU A 39 13.98 33.42 38.62
N VAL A 40 14.96 33.44 37.71
CA VAL A 40 15.37 34.64 36.99
C VAL A 40 14.47 34.95 35.80
N ASN A 41 14.15 33.94 34.98
CA ASN A 41 13.28 34.08 33.80
C ASN A 41 11.97 33.34 34.02
N ASN A 42 10.91 34.12 34.20
CA ASN A 42 9.57 33.57 34.40
C ASN A 42 8.93 33.21 33.05
N HIS A 43 8.80 31.93 32.77
CA HIS A 43 8.11 31.40 31.58
C HIS A 43 6.64 31.03 31.91
N SER A 44 5.86 31.96 32.45
CA SER A 44 4.48 31.71 32.90
C SER A 44 3.44 31.58 31.78
N GLY A 45 3.77 31.87 30.54
CA GLY A 45 2.83 31.86 29.41
C GLY A 45 2.89 30.57 28.56
N GLY A 46 1.99 29.63 28.80
CA GLY A 46 1.81 28.46 27.92
C GLY A 46 2.85 27.34 28.06
N VAL A 47 3.68 27.37 29.08
CA VAL A 47 4.69 26.34 29.39
C VAL A 47 4.24 25.57 30.62
N PHE A 48 4.41 24.23 30.54
CA PHE A 48 4.10 23.35 31.67
C PHE A 48 5.15 23.53 32.80
N VAL A 49 4.71 23.71 34.05
CA VAL A 49 5.59 24.12 35.16
C VAL A 49 5.38 23.29 36.43
N VAL A 50 5.21 21.97 36.30
CA VAL A 50 4.91 21.08 37.44
C VAL A 50 5.95 21.18 38.56
N GLN A 51 7.24 21.20 38.23
CA GLN A 51 8.31 21.29 39.21
C GLN A 51 8.32 22.64 39.94
N LYS A 52 7.95 23.74 39.29
CA LYS A 52 7.82 25.06 39.89
C LYS A 52 6.79 25.07 41.02
N ASP A 53 5.61 24.50 40.80
CA ASP A 53 4.54 24.41 41.80
C ASP A 53 4.97 23.53 42.98
N GLN A 54 5.65 22.42 42.71
CA GLN A 54 6.20 21.55 43.75
C GLN A 54 7.27 22.26 44.57
N ILE A 55 8.21 22.96 43.94
CA ILE A 55 9.26 23.75 44.62
C ILE A 55 8.61 24.83 45.49
N ASN A 56 7.65 25.55 44.96
CA ASN A 56 6.94 26.62 45.69
C ASN A 56 6.16 26.09 46.91
N SER A 57 5.70 24.83 46.85
CA SER A 57 5.04 24.17 48.01
C SER A 57 6.00 23.78 49.13
N LEU A 58 7.29 23.61 48.82
CA LEU A 58 8.32 23.12 49.77
C LEU A 58 9.14 24.25 50.38
N VAL A 59 9.45 25.28 49.62
CA VAL A 59 10.34 26.37 49.99
C VAL A 59 9.84 27.71 49.42
N LYS A 60 10.32 28.84 49.96
CA LYS A 60 9.96 30.14 49.45
C LYS A 60 10.59 30.40 48.08
N LEU A 61 9.72 30.62 47.08
CA LEU A 61 10.09 30.95 45.71
C LEU A 61 9.93 32.45 45.44
N HIS A 62 10.96 33.05 44.89
CA HIS A 62 10.96 34.42 44.36
C HIS A 62 11.07 34.35 42.83
N THR A 63 10.22 35.04 42.10
CA THR A 63 10.28 35.18 40.65
C THR A 63 10.61 36.60 40.29
N LEU A 64 11.68 36.84 39.52
CA LEU A 64 12.07 38.19 39.11
C LEU A 64 11.15 38.71 38.00
N GLY A 65 10.95 40.03 38.03
CA GLY A 65 10.32 40.80 36.96
C GLY A 65 11.24 40.96 35.74
N ASP A 66 10.91 41.94 34.90
CA ASP A 66 11.73 42.22 33.69
C ASP A 66 13.10 42.81 34.05
N ASP A 67 13.18 43.61 35.12
CA ASP A 67 14.45 44.16 35.63
C ASP A 67 15.21 43.11 36.47
N LYS A 68 16.18 42.44 35.84
CA LYS A 68 17.01 41.43 36.50
C LYS A 68 17.99 42.01 37.51
N SER A 69 18.21 43.34 37.55
CA SER A 69 19.11 43.99 38.53
C SER A 69 18.57 43.89 39.96
N GLU A 70 17.25 43.71 40.14
CA GLU A 70 16.61 43.49 41.45
C GLU A 70 17.19 42.29 42.21
N ILE A 71 17.80 41.32 41.51
CA ILE A 71 18.41 40.14 42.14
C ILE A 71 19.45 40.51 43.20
N VAL A 72 20.20 41.58 42.98
CA VAL A 72 21.25 42.02 43.92
C VAL A 72 20.65 42.45 45.24
N ASP A 73 19.61 43.28 45.22
CA ASP A 73 18.92 43.76 46.42
C ASP A 73 18.17 42.61 47.12
N LEU A 74 17.59 41.71 46.36
CA LEU A 74 16.92 40.52 46.88
C LEU A 74 17.93 39.61 47.63
N ILE A 75 19.09 39.33 47.06
CA ILE A 75 20.16 38.52 47.69
C ILE A 75 20.64 39.24 48.98
N ASN A 76 20.83 40.56 48.93
CA ASN A 76 21.24 41.34 50.11
C ASN A 76 20.17 41.31 51.23
N SER A 77 18.91 41.26 50.92
CA SER A 77 17.80 41.12 51.87
C SER A 77 17.71 39.72 52.48
N ILE A 78 17.91 38.67 51.66
CA ILE A 78 17.88 37.25 52.05
C ILE A 78 19.08 36.92 52.97
N LYS A 79 20.23 37.49 52.70
CA LYS A 79 21.51 37.25 53.41
C LYS A 79 21.89 35.77 53.45
N PRO A 80 22.04 35.11 52.29
CA PRO A 80 22.38 33.69 52.24
C PRO A 80 23.79 33.42 52.78
N ASN A 81 24.03 32.21 53.26
CA ASN A 81 25.38 31.69 53.54
C ASN A 81 26.02 31.08 52.30
N ILE A 82 25.16 30.49 51.45
CA ILE A 82 25.54 29.82 50.20
C ILE A 82 24.57 30.27 49.11
N ILE A 83 25.13 30.63 47.95
CA ILE A 83 24.36 30.83 46.72
C ILE A 83 24.74 29.70 45.77
N HIS A 84 23.76 28.94 45.28
CA HIS A 84 23.97 27.89 44.30
C HIS A 84 23.27 28.24 42.99
N PHE A 85 24.03 28.62 41.97
CA PHE A 85 23.55 28.82 40.63
C PHE A 85 23.35 27.43 39.97
N THR A 86 22.13 27.14 39.55
CA THR A 86 21.80 25.82 38.94
C THR A 86 22.36 25.65 37.54
N GLU A 87 22.78 26.75 36.90
CA GLU A 87 23.49 26.82 35.63
C GLU A 87 24.59 27.87 35.69
N ILE A 88 25.46 27.95 34.67
CA ILE A 88 26.47 29.00 34.58
C ILE A 88 25.79 30.36 34.50
N PRO A 89 26.00 31.25 35.47
CA PRO A 89 25.22 32.48 35.60
C PRO A 89 25.42 33.48 34.46
N GLU A 90 26.54 33.43 33.73
CA GLU A 90 26.81 34.26 32.55
C GLU A 90 25.86 34.00 31.39
N HIS A 91 25.16 32.86 31.40
CA HIS A 91 24.18 32.53 30.37
C HIS A 91 22.84 33.25 30.54
N PHE A 92 22.56 33.82 31.73
CA PHE A 92 21.26 34.40 32.03
C PHE A 92 21.28 35.66 32.87
N LEU A 93 22.46 36.13 33.35
CA LEU A 93 22.67 37.39 34.04
C LEU A 93 23.70 38.26 33.31
N SER A 94 23.50 39.58 33.30
CA SER A 94 24.45 40.53 32.72
C SER A 94 25.72 40.65 33.55
N TYR A 95 26.82 41.05 32.93
CA TYR A 95 28.10 41.23 33.58
C TYR A 95 28.04 42.30 34.69
N ASP A 96 27.22 43.39 34.54
CA ASP A 96 27.03 44.43 35.57
C ASP A 96 26.39 43.86 36.85
N ILE A 97 25.55 42.85 36.74
CA ILE A 97 24.96 42.13 37.88
C ILE A 97 26.02 41.23 38.50
N LEU A 98 26.73 40.46 37.65
CA LEU A 98 27.72 39.48 38.09
C LEU A 98 28.92 40.18 38.80
N ASP A 99 29.36 41.36 38.31
CA ASP A 99 30.40 42.18 39.00
C ASP A 99 30.02 42.55 40.43
N LYS A 100 28.74 42.83 40.69
CA LYS A 100 28.21 43.09 42.03
C LYS A 100 28.18 41.84 42.91
N LEU A 101 27.78 40.69 42.33
CA LEU A 101 27.68 39.43 43.06
C LEU A 101 29.04 38.78 43.35
N TRP A 102 30.02 38.91 42.45
CA TRP A 102 31.39 38.41 42.65
C TRP A 102 32.30 39.38 43.39
N ASN A 103 31.72 40.33 44.12
CA ASN A 103 32.50 41.28 44.91
C ASN A 103 33.40 40.56 45.93
N PRO A 104 34.71 40.87 46.02
CA PRO A 104 35.63 40.24 46.97
C PRO A 104 35.23 40.40 48.47
N LYS A 105 34.37 41.36 48.80
CA LYS A 105 33.83 41.56 50.16
C LYS A 105 32.55 40.81 50.45
N ARG A 106 32.05 39.95 49.50
CA ARG A 106 30.83 39.15 49.71
C ARG A 106 30.97 38.27 50.95
N LYS A 107 29.84 38.00 51.61
CA LYS A 107 29.75 37.19 52.84
C LYS A 107 29.14 35.81 52.61
N TYR A 108 28.98 35.39 51.36
CA TYR A 108 28.43 34.11 50.96
C TYR A 108 29.38 33.33 50.07
N TYR A 109 29.26 32.02 50.12
CA TYR A 109 29.98 31.05 49.28
C TYR A 109 29.22 30.80 47.99
N ILE A 110 29.87 30.82 46.86
CA ILE A 110 29.22 30.60 45.55
C ILE A 110 29.51 29.19 45.05
N VAL A 111 28.41 28.49 44.70
CA VAL A 111 28.41 27.22 44.02
C VAL A 111 27.78 27.43 42.64
N ALA A 112 28.32 26.79 41.61
CA ALA A 112 27.71 26.74 40.30
C ALA A 112 27.64 25.31 39.76
N SER A 113 26.57 25.04 39.00
CA SER A 113 26.37 23.79 38.26
C SER A 113 26.38 24.04 36.76
N THR A 114 26.50 22.99 35.98
CA THR A 114 26.13 22.98 34.54
C THR A 114 25.52 21.67 34.18
N HIS A 115 24.46 21.74 33.35
CA HIS A 115 23.74 20.59 32.81
C HIS A 115 24.01 20.41 31.30
N GLY A 116 24.79 21.32 30.69
CA GLY A 116 25.09 21.31 29.26
C GLY A 116 26.47 20.72 28.94
N SER A 117 26.56 19.81 27.98
CA SER A 117 27.84 19.26 27.49
C SER A 117 28.65 20.30 26.68
N ALA A 118 27.98 21.31 26.13
CA ALA A 118 28.59 22.35 25.29
C ALA A 118 29.35 23.43 26.12
N THR A 119 29.11 23.56 27.43
CA THR A 119 29.79 24.56 28.28
C THR A 119 31.28 24.42 28.18
N ASN A 120 31.98 25.49 27.76
CA ASN A 120 33.40 25.56 27.72
C ASN A 120 33.93 26.18 29.03
N PRO A 121 34.66 25.45 29.93
CA PRO A 121 35.12 25.98 31.19
C PRO A 121 36.06 27.18 31.04
N ASP A 122 36.86 27.25 29.98
CA ASP A 122 37.87 28.29 29.74
C ASP A 122 37.22 29.65 29.38
N GLU A 123 35.98 29.66 28.98
CA GLU A 123 35.21 30.86 28.60
C GLU A 123 34.49 31.49 29.80
N ILE A 124 34.41 30.78 30.96
CA ILE A 124 33.72 31.27 32.15
C ILE A 124 34.57 32.29 32.87
N ARG A 125 34.11 33.54 32.90
CA ARG A 125 34.78 34.67 33.55
C ARG A 125 34.56 34.69 35.08
N TYR A 126 33.33 34.36 35.50
CA TYR A 126 32.90 34.45 36.91
C TYR A 126 33.00 33.10 37.60
N GLN A 127 34.22 32.72 37.98
CA GLN A 127 34.45 31.41 38.57
C GLN A 127 33.88 31.31 40.00
N PRO A 128 33.14 30.23 40.33
CA PRO A 128 32.57 30.00 41.66
C PRO A 128 33.64 29.55 42.66
N ASP A 129 33.30 29.48 43.93
CA ASP A 129 34.14 28.87 44.96
C ASP A 129 34.17 27.33 44.82
N ARG A 130 33.08 26.74 44.25
CA ARG A 130 32.94 25.32 43.98
C ARG A 130 32.06 25.05 42.79
N TYR A 131 32.43 24.07 41.96
CA TYR A 131 31.57 23.46 40.99
C TYR A 131 30.88 22.21 41.54
N VAL A 132 29.55 22.06 41.37
CA VAL A 132 28.79 20.85 41.62
C VAL A 132 28.29 20.35 40.26
N LEU A 133 28.92 19.33 39.76
CA LEU A 133 28.69 18.84 38.39
C LEU A 133 27.87 17.57 38.41
N VAL A 134 27.16 17.31 37.32
CA VAL A 134 26.19 16.20 37.24
C VAL A 134 26.80 14.89 36.77
N SER A 135 28.05 14.90 36.28
CA SER A 135 28.75 13.69 35.80
C SER A 135 30.24 13.76 35.97
N GLU A 136 30.91 12.62 36.04
CA GLU A 136 32.35 12.50 36.09
C GLU A 136 33.01 13.08 34.82
N TRP A 137 32.38 12.96 33.65
CA TRP A 137 32.84 13.59 32.42
C TRP A 137 32.93 15.12 32.56
N SER A 138 31.87 15.75 33.09
CA SER A 138 31.92 17.19 33.37
C SER A 138 32.99 17.53 34.39
N ARG A 139 33.15 16.75 35.46
CA ARG A 139 34.23 16.98 36.46
C ARG A 139 35.60 16.97 35.81
N ARG A 140 35.91 15.99 34.97
CA ARG A 140 37.20 15.92 34.25
C ARG A 140 37.40 17.13 33.32
N LYS A 141 36.34 17.60 32.68
CA LYS A 141 36.37 18.78 31.80
C LYS A 141 36.72 20.07 32.54
N PHE A 142 36.32 20.19 33.82
CA PHE A 142 36.55 21.37 34.66
C PHE A 142 37.77 21.25 35.56
N GLU A 143 38.43 20.13 35.69
CA GLU A 143 39.46 19.84 36.64
C GLU A 143 40.71 20.73 36.47
N HIS A 144 41.05 21.12 35.25
CA HIS A 144 42.21 21.95 34.94
C HIS A 144 42.09 23.39 35.45
N LEU A 145 40.87 23.86 35.79
CA LEU A 145 40.70 25.22 36.40
C LEU A 145 41.23 25.33 37.81
N GLY A 146 41.58 24.23 38.46
CA GLY A 146 42.09 24.25 39.86
C GLY A 146 41.03 24.64 40.91
N ILE A 147 39.76 24.71 40.55
CA ILE A 147 38.64 25.02 41.44
C ILE A 147 38.08 23.71 42.02
N ASP A 148 37.65 23.76 43.29
CA ASP A 148 37.06 22.57 43.92
C ASP A 148 35.82 22.11 43.12
N THR A 149 35.89 20.87 42.61
CA THR A 149 34.83 20.27 41.80
C THR A 149 34.30 19.01 42.47
N LYS A 150 32.99 18.87 42.55
CA LYS A 150 32.31 17.67 43.07
C LYS A 150 31.30 17.16 42.06
N VAL A 151 31.20 15.84 41.94
CA VAL A 151 30.11 15.21 41.22
C VAL A 151 28.96 14.95 42.21
N TRP A 152 27.79 15.36 41.84
CA TRP A 152 26.56 15.00 42.54
C TRP A 152 25.52 14.52 41.55
N GLU A 153 25.43 13.20 41.46
CA GLU A 153 24.52 12.56 40.57
C GLU A 153 23.08 12.59 41.12
N TYR A 154 22.12 12.52 40.23
CA TYR A 154 20.71 12.42 40.59
C TYR A 154 20.48 11.11 41.39
N PRO A 155 20.01 11.16 42.62
CA PRO A 155 19.79 9.99 43.43
C PRO A 155 18.56 9.23 42.97
N ILE A 156 18.66 7.92 42.83
CA ILE A 156 17.58 7.03 42.42
C ILE A 156 17.11 6.23 43.64
N GLU A 157 15.81 6.23 43.86
CA GLU A 157 15.19 5.39 44.88
C GLU A 157 14.57 4.16 44.22
N THR A 158 15.01 2.98 44.58
CA THR A 158 14.40 1.72 44.15
C THR A 158 13.21 1.41 45.07
N GLN A 159 12.03 1.21 44.51
CA GLN A 159 10.84 0.82 45.23
C GLN A 159 10.28 -0.48 44.70
N LYS A 160 9.79 -1.34 45.55
CA LYS A 160 9.00 -2.53 45.16
C LYS A 160 7.61 -2.05 44.74
N PHE A 161 7.15 -2.49 43.59
CA PHE A 161 5.83 -2.13 43.04
C PHE A 161 5.16 -3.32 42.34
N ASN A 162 3.85 -3.23 42.19
CA ASN A 162 3.07 -4.21 41.40
C ASN A 162 2.85 -3.67 39.99
N LYS A 163 3.58 -4.19 39.02
CA LYS A 163 3.53 -3.78 37.62
C LYS A 163 2.13 -3.87 37.02
N SER A 164 1.42 -4.99 37.21
CA SER A 164 0.09 -5.22 36.65
C SER A 164 -0.94 -4.18 37.12
N LYS A 165 -0.77 -3.62 38.33
CA LYS A 165 -1.61 -2.52 38.83
C LYS A 165 -1.46 -1.29 37.93
N PHE A 166 -0.22 -0.89 37.62
CA PHE A 166 0.06 0.31 36.81
C PHE A 166 -0.29 0.09 35.35
N GLN A 167 -0.08 -1.09 34.80
CA GLN A 167 -0.56 -1.46 33.46
C GLN A 167 -2.07 -1.27 33.36
N LYS A 168 -2.83 -1.76 34.33
CA LYS A 168 -4.29 -1.57 34.36
C LYS A 168 -4.71 -0.10 34.49
N GLU A 169 -4.01 0.68 35.33
CA GLU A 169 -4.29 2.12 35.50
C GLU A 169 -4.06 2.93 34.22
N LEU A 170 -3.06 2.53 33.40
CA LEU A 170 -2.72 3.18 32.14
C LEU A 170 -3.44 2.57 30.92
N GLY A 171 -4.19 1.48 31.11
CA GLY A 171 -4.86 0.77 30.03
C GLY A 171 -3.89 -0.01 29.11
N PHE A 172 -2.78 -0.47 29.66
CA PHE A 172 -1.83 -1.30 28.93
C PHE A 172 -2.34 -2.73 28.82
N GLU A 173 -2.22 -3.34 27.63
CA GLU A 173 -2.59 -4.73 27.38
C GLU A 173 -1.60 -5.67 28.07
N SER A 174 -2.11 -6.59 28.92
CA SER A 174 -1.27 -7.42 29.77
C SER A 174 -0.47 -8.51 29.03
N ASP A 175 -0.89 -8.86 27.81
CA ASP A 175 -0.24 -9.84 26.93
C ASP A 175 0.71 -9.17 25.91
N TRP A 176 0.84 -7.85 25.94
CA TRP A 176 1.77 -7.08 25.14
C TRP A 176 3.04 -6.70 25.92
N LYS A 177 4.13 -6.48 25.21
CA LYS A 177 5.35 -5.88 25.75
C LYS A 177 5.31 -4.37 25.57
N HIS A 178 5.75 -3.65 26.56
CA HIS A 178 5.66 -2.18 26.60
C HIS A 178 7.04 -1.56 26.69
N VAL A 179 7.44 -0.81 25.65
CA VAL A 179 8.70 -0.08 25.54
C VAL A 179 8.44 1.40 25.80
N LEU A 180 9.17 1.99 26.72
CA LEU A 180 9.00 3.39 27.15
C LEU A 180 10.15 4.26 26.65
N MET A 181 9.82 5.45 26.18
CA MET A 181 10.73 6.58 25.95
C MET A 181 10.22 7.80 26.69
N VAL A 182 11.07 8.44 27.50
CA VAL A 182 10.74 9.67 28.22
C VAL A 182 11.66 10.80 27.80
N GLY A 183 11.09 11.87 27.28
CA GLY A 183 11.85 13.06 26.88
C GLY A 183 11.11 14.00 25.96
N LEU A 184 11.52 15.26 25.96
CA LEU A 184 11.04 16.29 25.05
C LEU A 184 11.27 15.88 23.59
N PHE A 185 10.30 16.11 22.70
CA PHE A 185 10.43 15.80 21.28
C PHE A 185 11.36 16.79 20.59
N THR A 186 12.61 16.37 20.39
CA THR A 186 13.65 17.17 19.73
C THR A 186 14.52 16.30 18.84
N GLU A 187 15.21 16.92 17.87
CA GLU A 187 16.15 16.24 16.99
C GLU A 187 17.26 15.50 17.79
N GLY A 188 17.75 16.11 18.87
CA GLY A 188 18.77 15.50 19.74
C GLY A 188 18.28 14.23 20.45
N LYS A 189 16.98 14.15 20.80
CA LYS A 189 16.36 12.97 21.41
C LYS A 189 15.99 11.89 20.41
N ASN A 190 15.85 12.23 19.12
CA ASN A 190 15.74 11.31 17.98
C ASN A 190 14.60 10.29 18.08
N GLN A 191 13.39 10.70 18.50
CA GLN A 191 12.23 9.80 18.58
C GLN A 191 11.86 9.16 17.23
N GLY A 192 12.13 9.85 16.12
CA GLY A 192 11.90 9.31 14.77
C GLY A 192 12.64 8.01 14.48
N GLU A 193 13.77 7.74 15.14
CA GLU A 193 14.44 6.44 15.07
C GLU A 193 13.59 5.34 15.72
N ILE A 194 13.05 5.62 16.91
CA ILE A 194 12.19 4.64 17.60
C ILE A 194 10.95 4.37 16.75
N PHE A 195 10.38 5.34 16.05
CA PHE A 195 9.26 5.12 15.13
C PHE A 195 9.65 4.17 13.99
N ARG A 196 10.85 4.32 13.41
CA ARG A 196 11.32 3.36 12.37
C ARG A 196 11.52 1.96 12.93
N VAL A 197 12.09 1.83 14.13
CA VAL A 197 12.23 0.53 14.80
C VAL A 197 10.86 -0.07 15.16
N ALA A 198 9.94 0.75 15.66
CA ALA A 198 8.59 0.31 16.00
C ALA A 198 7.84 -0.22 14.77
N ARG A 199 7.99 0.42 13.60
CA ARG A 199 7.39 0.00 12.34
C ARG A 199 7.80 -1.42 11.94
N ILE A 200 9.10 -1.73 11.99
CA ILE A 200 9.58 -3.08 11.66
C ILE A 200 9.25 -4.13 12.73
N LEU A 201 8.74 -3.69 13.88
CA LEU A 201 8.27 -4.55 14.98
C LEU A 201 6.74 -4.63 15.10
N GLU A 202 5.97 -4.02 14.18
CA GLU A 202 4.50 -4.04 14.20
C GLU A 202 3.90 -5.47 14.17
N LYS A 203 4.63 -6.42 13.59
CA LYS A 203 4.24 -7.84 13.56
C LYS A 203 4.31 -8.56 14.91
N TYR A 204 4.84 -7.92 15.93
CA TYR A 204 4.92 -8.47 17.28
C TYR A 204 3.98 -7.75 18.23
N LYS A 205 3.62 -8.39 19.31
CA LYS A 205 2.86 -7.76 20.40
C LYS A 205 3.76 -6.83 21.23
N ILE A 206 4.18 -5.72 20.60
CA ILE A 206 4.98 -4.67 21.24
C ILE A 206 4.32 -3.31 21.04
N LYS A 207 4.16 -2.54 22.12
CA LYS A 207 3.74 -1.13 22.08
C LYS A 207 4.86 -0.22 22.55
N PHE A 208 5.02 0.90 21.87
CA PHE A 208 5.99 1.93 22.19
C PHE A 208 5.27 3.15 22.76
N HIS A 209 5.64 3.56 23.97
CA HIS A 209 5.02 4.68 24.68
C HIS A 209 6.00 5.85 24.78
N PHE A 210 5.56 7.02 24.35
CA PHE A 210 6.34 8.25 24.37
C PHE A 210 5.71 9.22 25.34
N VAL A 211 6.46 9.59 26.38
CA VAL A 211 6.05 10.57 27.39
C VAL A 211 6.98 11.76 27.32
N GLY A 212 6.44 12.93 27.05
CA GLY A 212 7.19 14.17 26.94
C GLY A 212 6.47 15.23 26.11
N ASN A 213 6.90 16.46 26.26
CA ASN A 213 6.30 17.60 25.61
C ASN A 213 6.68 17.68 24.13
N GLN A 214 5.70 18.04 23.31
CA GLN A 214 5.85 18.44 21.90
C GLN A 214 5.83 19.97 21.81
N ALA A 215 6.91 20.61 22.30
CA ALA A 215 6.99 22.06 22.34
C ALA A 215 7.00 22.67 20.93
N MET A 216 6.28 23.77 20.75
CA MET A 216 6.07 24.41 19.43
C MET A 216 7.38 24.88 18.77
N ASN A 217 8.38 25.26 19.54
CA ASN A 217 9.70 25.64 19.01
C ASN A 217 10.48 24.49 18.37
N PHE A 218 9.98 23.23 18.48
CA PHE A 218 10.53 22.05 17.83
C PHE A 218 9.55 21.41 16.84
N GLU A 219 8.50 22.10 16.43
CA GLU A 219 7.48 21.59 15.52
C GLU A 219 8.07 21.15 14.17
N SER A 220 9.08 21.84 13.66
CA SER A 220 9.79 21.46 12.45
C SER A 220 10.41 20.05 12.50
N TYR A 221 10.72 19.55 13.72
CA TYR A 221 11.18 18.19 13.92
C TYR A 221 10.02 17.22 14.15
N TRP A 222 9.16 17.49 15.14
CA TRP A 222 8.16 16.49 15.54
C TRP A 222 6.94 16.42 14.60
N GLY A 223 6.61 17.51 13.89
CA GLY A 223 5.46 17.54 12.97
C GLY A 223 5.56 16.47 11.90
N PRO A 224 6.62 16.43 11.07
CA PRO A 224 6.79 15.41 10.05
C PRO A 224 6.78 13.99 10.58
N ILE A 225 7.47 13.70 11.69
CA ILE A 225 7.53 12.33 12.22
C ILE A 225 6.19 11.86 12.80
N MET A 226 5.36 12.79 13.29
CA MET A 226 4.01 12.45 13.78
C MET A 226 3.06 12.05 12.65
N ASN A 227 3.22 12.61 11.45
CA ASN A 227 2.43 12.23 10.28
C ASN A 227 2.73 10.78 9.82
N ASP A 228 3.93 10.29 10.14
CA ASP A 228 4.40 8.94 9.79
C ASP A 228 4.47 8.01 11.02
N LYS A 229 3.74 8.33 12.08
CA LYS A 229 3.76 7.57 13.34
C LYS A 229 3.15 6.18 13.15
N PRO A 230 3.88 5.08 13.49
CA PRO A 230 3.34 3.72 13.46
C PRO A 230 2.18 3.50 14.44
N ASP A 231 1.29 2.55 14.15
CA ASP A 231 0.10 2.26 14.96
C ASP A 231 0.43 1.67 16.32
N ASN A 232 1.54 0.96 16.43
CA ASN A 232 2.04 0.43 17.70
C ASN A 232 2.78 1.50 18.55
N CYS A 233 2.79 2.79 18.15
CA CYS A 233 3.35 3.91 18.89
C CYS A 233 2.26 4.79 19.50
N ILE A 234 2.32 5.04 20.81
CA ILE A 234 1.40 5.88 21.55
C ILE A 234 2.15 7.09 22.14
N VAL A 235 1.76 8.29 21.73
CA VAL A 235 2.32 9.53 22.27
C VAL A 235 1.36 10.09 23.31
N TRP A 236 1.81 10.16 24.55
CA TRP A 236 1.03 10.57 25.72
C TRP A 236 1.12 12.07 26.03
N GLY A 237 2.04 12.77 25.36
CA GLY A 237 2.34 14.16 25.68
C GLY A 237 3.04 14.30 27.02
N GLU A 238 2.96 15.48 27.60
CA GLU A 238 3.53 15.77 28.92
C GLU A 238 2.65 15.22 30.04
N ARG A 239 3.27 14.53 31.01
CA ARG A 239 2.60 13.86 32.12
C ARG A 239 3.26 14.23 33.45
N ASN A 240 2.46 14.31 34.52
CA ASN A 240 2.92 14.50 35.89
C ASN A 240 3.05 13.21 36.69
N ASP A 241 2.59 12.08 36.13
CA ASP A 241 2.62 10.74 36.70
C ASP A 241 3.56 9.80 35.93
N VAL A 242 4.71 10.33 35.48
CA VAL A 242 5.70 9.60 34.65
C VAL A 242 6.20 8.32 35.34
N ASP A 243 6.26 8.31 36.67
CA ASP A 243 6.64 7.16 37.48
C ASP A 243 5.75 5.93 37.22
N LYS A 244 4.47 6.12 36.89
CA LYS A 244 3.56 5.02 36.53
C LYS A 244 3.96 4.34 35.23
N PHE A 245 4.46 5.11 34.25
CA PHE A 245 4.92 4.58 32.97
C PHE A 245 6.17 3.72 33.14
N TYR A 246 7.15 4.17 33.93
CA TYR A 246 8.30 3.32 34.27
C TYR A 246 7.87 2.02 34.96
N LYS A 247 6.93 2.09 35.92
CA LYS A 247 6.43 0.93 36.64
C LYS A 247 5.59 -0.03 35.77
N ALA A 248 4.97 0.45 34.70
CA ALA A 248 4.12 -0.33 33.80
C ALA A 248 4.89 -0.97 32.64
N SER A 249 6.06 -0.45 32.29
CA SER A 249 6.81 -0.84 31.10
C SER A 249 7.72 -2.07 31.33
N ASP A 250 8.17 -2.69 30.23
CA ASP A 250 9.10 -3.82 30.21
C ASP A 250 10.53 -3.40 29.89
N MET A 251 10.67 -2.35 29.12
CA MET A 251 11.95 -1.85 28.62
C MET A 251 11.93 -0.33 28.48
N PHE A 252 13.08 0.27 28.60
CA PHE A 252 13.32 1.68 28.30
C PHE A 252 14.22 1.81 27.08
N TYR A 253 13.76 2.50 26.04
CA TYR A 253 14.54 2.77 24.84
C TYR A 253 14.82 4.26 24.71
N PHE A 254 16.09 4.63 24.72
CA PHE A 254 16.53 6.02 24.67
C PHE A 254 17.44 6.29 23.48
N SER A 255 16.89 6.82 22.40
CA SER A 255 17.54 7.02 21.11
C SER A 255 18.41 8.29 21.02
N SER A 256 18.58 9.03 22.12
CA SER A 256 19.27 10.32 22.12
C SER A 256 20.70 10.22 21.61
N LYS A 257 21.09 11.23 20.81
CA LYS A 257 22.44 11.38 20.22
C LYS A 257 23.36 12.31 21.01
N LEU A 258 22.78 13.10 21.89
CA LEU A 258 23.51 14.08 22.70
C LEU A 258 22.95 14.13 24.12
N GLU A 259 23.71 13.68 25.07
CA GLU A 259 23.37 13.70 26.50
C GLU A 259 24.63 13.91 27.36
N LEU A 260 24.41 14.37 28.57
CA LEU A 260 25.46 14.45 29.59
C LEU A 260 25.24 13.42 30.70
N ASN A 261 24.07 13.46 31.32
CA ASN A 261 23.68 12.51 32.38
C ASN A 261 22.15 12.49 32.47
N PRO A 262 21.46 11.75 31.55
CA PRO A 262 20.01 11.81 31.42
C PRO A 262 19.31 11.19 32.64
N LEU A 263 18.46 11.97 33.30
CA LEU A 263 17.67 11.51 34.45
C LEU A 263 16.75 10.34 34.08
N SER A 264 16.19 10.36 32.87
CA SER A 264 15.27 9.33 32.40
C SER A 264 15.91 7.92 32.33
N ILE A 265 17.18 7.81 31.97
CA ILE A 265 17.93 6.52 32.04
C ILE A 265 18.08 6.09 33.51
N LYS A 266 18.46 7.01 34.39
CA LYS A 266 18.63 6.70 35.80
C LYS A 266 17.32 6.28 36.46
N GLU A 267 16.23 6.98 36.17
CA GLU A 267 14.91 6.63 36.63
C GLU A 267 14.50 5.24 36.14
N ALA A 268 14.68 4.94 34.83
CA ALA A 268 14.37 3.64 34.26
C ALA A 268 15.16 2.50 34.95
N LEU A 269 16.46 2.70 35.16
CA LEU A 269 17.30 1.74 35.90
C LEU A 269 16.86 1.58 37.35
N GLY A 270 16.46 2.69 38.01
CA GLY A 270 15.92 2.67 39.37
C GLY A 270 14.63 1.86 39.50
N TYR A 271 13.80 1.83 38.47
CA TYR A 271 12.62 0.97 38.38
C TYR A 271 12.91 -0.44 37.88
N GLY A 272 14.19 -0.78 37.60
CA GLY A 272 14.61 -2.11 37.19
C GLY A 272 14.30 -2.45 35.75
N LEU A 273 14.12 -1.44 34.87
CA LEU A 273 13.87 -1.68 33.46
C LEU A 273 15.15 -2.06 32.72
N LYS A 274 15.04 -3.01 31.79
CA LYS A 274 16.07 -3.20 30.75
C LYS A 274 16.16 -1.93 29.92
N CYS A 275 17.37 -1.37 29.77
CA CYS A 275 17.58 -0.08 29.09
C CYS A 275 18.43 -0.29 27.86
N ILE A 276 17.97 0.20 26.72
CA ILE A 276 18.74 0.22 25.47
C ILE A 276 18.99 1.66 25.05
N PHE A 277 20.25 2.00 24.79
CA PHE A 277 20.66 3.34 24.35
C PHE A 277 22.07 3.33 23.76
N ARG A 278 22.45 4.42 23.07
CA ARG A 278 23.80 4.58 22.50
C ARG A 278 24.85 4.82 23.60
N LYS A 279 26.03 4.23 23.44
CA LYS A 279 27.19 4.55 24.27
C LYS A 279 27.75 5.91 23.84
N LEU A 280 27.37 6.98 24.54
CA LEU A 280 27.90 8.31 24.27
C LEU A 280 29.21 8.51 25.04
N HIS A 281 30.18 9.25 24.44
CA HIS A 281 31.47 9.55 25.08
C HIS A 281 31.32 10.27 26.42
N THR A 282 30.26 10.99 26.63
CA THR A 282 29.94 11.69 27.88
C THR A 282 29.55 10.77 29.03
N TYR A 283 29.19 9.53 28.74
CA TYR A 283 28.82 8.56 29.78
C TYR A 283 30.07 7.90 30.43
N LEU A 284 31.22 7.96 29.76
CA LEU A 284 32.41 7.22 30.17
C LEU A 284 32.06 5.74 30.44
N ASP A 285 32.46 5.24 31.58
CA ASP A 285 32.19 3.86 32.02
C ASP A 285 30.98 3.75 32.99
N THR A 286 30.18 4.83 33.10
CA THR A 286 29.11 4.96 34.10
C THR A 286 28.12 3.79 34.07
N TYR A 287 27.82 3.23 32.90
CA TYR A 287 26.80 2.17 32.73
C TYR A 287 27.40 0.81 32.35
N ASP A 288 28.73 0.70 32.14
CA ASP A 288 29.34 -0.50 31.56
C ASP A 288 29.22 -1.77 32.43
N SER A 289 29.07 -1.62 33.73
CA SER A 289 28.90 -2.74 34.67
C SER A 289 27.44 -3.03 35.03
N ASN A 290 26.48 -2.36 34.42
CA ASN A 290 25.06 -2.52 34.76
C ASN A 290 24.40 -3.57 33.86
N GLU A 291 23.98 -4.70 34.45
CA GLU A 291 23.37 -5.83 33.74
C GLU A 291 22.04 -5.48 33.02
N LEU A 292 21.38 -4.39 33.39
CA LEU A 292 20.16 -3.93 32.75
C LEU A 292 20.43 -3.09 31.49
N VAL A 293 21.69 -2.76 31.19
CA VAL A 293 22.07 -1.88 30.09
C VAL A 293 22.58 -2.69 28.89
N THR A 294 22.01 -2.42 27.73
CA THR A 294 22.52 -2.90 26.45
C THR A 294 22.74 -1.71 25.52
N TYR A 295 23.95 -1.58 24.99
CA TYR A 295 24.25 -0.52 24.03
C TYR A 295 23.79 -0.87 22.63
N ILE A 296 23.24 0.12 21.93
CA ILE A 296 22.83 0.05 20.53
C ILE A 296 23.72 0.95 19.66
N ASP A 297 23.78 0.65 18.39
CA ASP A 297 24.41 1.44 17.33
C ASP A 297 23.35 2.15 16.45
N ASP A 298 23.76 2.61 15.25
CA ASP A 298 22.85 3.25 14.28
C ASP A 298 22.14 2.23 13.36
N ASP A 299 22.44 0.93 13.49
CA ASP A 299 21.77 -0.12 12.73
C ASP A 299 20.41 -0.49 13.35
N ILE A 300 19.35 -0.11 12.66
CA ILE A 300 17.98 -0.39 13.07
C ILE A 300 17.70 -1.90 13.15
N ASN A 301 18.31 -2.70 12.26
CA ASN A 301 18.11 -4.16 12.26
C ASN A 301 18.81 -4.82 13.45
N ASN A 302 19.97 -4.31 13.86
CA ASN A 302 20.63 -4.75 15.08
C ASN A 302 19.81 -4.39 16.32
N THR A 303 19.28 -3.16 16.38
CA THR A 303 18.36 -2.73 17.46
C THR A 303 17.10 -3.59 17.50
N LYS A 304 16.49 -3.93 16.36
CA LYS A 304 15.37 -4.88 16.25
C LYS A 304 15.69 -6.21 16.91
N LYS A 305 16.84 -6.80 16.59
CA LYS A 305 17.29 -8.09 17.17
C LYS A 305 17.41 -8.02 18.69
N ILE A 306 18.08 -6.97 19.19
CA ILE A 306 18.26 -6.74 20.63
C ILE A 306 16.91 -6.65 21.35
N ILE A 307 15.92 -5.93 20.80
CA ILE A 307 14.59 -5.79 21.40
C ILE A 307 13.88 -7.17 21.44
N ILE A 308 13.93 -7.94 20.34
CA ILE A 308 13.31 -9.27 20.27
C ILE A 308 13.97 -10.20 21.29
N GLU A 309 15.30 -10.24 21.37
CA GLU A 309 16.06 -11.08 22.32
C GLU A 309 15.75 -10.72 23.79
N LEU A 310 15.65 -9.43 24.09
CA LEU A 310 15.40 -8.96 25.45
C LEU A 310 13.96 -9.11 25.90
N LEU A 311 12.98 -8.97 25.01
CA LEU A 311 11.54 -8.98 25.37
C LEU A 311 10.85 -10.30 25.05
N GLU A 312 11.38 -11.11 24.11
CA GLU A 312 10.76 -12.35 23.62
C GLU A 312 9.25 -12.16 23.33
N PRO A 313 8.90 -11.21 22.41
CA PRO A 313 7.51 -10.89 22.15
C PRO A 313 6.82 -11.95 21.31
N GLU A 314 5.50 -12.15 21.51
CA GLU A 314 4.70 -13.00 20.65
C GLU A 314 4.50 -12.34 19.26
N PHE A 315 4.47 -13.17 18.19
CA PHE A 315 4.06 -12.76 16.86
C PHE A 315 2.57 -12.40 16.86
N ASN A 316 2.21 -11.28 16.27
CA ASN A 316 0.83 -10.81 16.22
C ASN A 316 0.23 -11.03 14.82
N GLU A 317 0.65 -10.21 13.85
CA GLU A 317 0.20 -10.29 12.45
C GLU A 317 1.18 -9.60 11.50
N ILE A 318 1.09 -9.94 10.21
CA ILE A 318 1.87 -9.25 9.17
C ILE A 318 1.29 -7.85 8.94
N PRO A 319 2.10 -6.79 9.03
CA PRO A 319 1.64 -5.44 8.72
C PRO A 319 1.27 -5.27 7.24
N GLY A 320 0.32 -4.37 6.96
CA GLY A 320 -0.11 -4.04 5.60
C GLY A 320 -1.62 -4.08 5.41
N TRP A 321 -2.03 -3.68 4.22
CA TRP A 321 -3.44 -3.58 3.83
C TRP A 321 -3.89 -4.89 3.18
N PHE A 322 -5.12 -5.32 3.44
CA PHE A 322 -5.71 -6.52 2.85
C PHE A 322 -7.23 -6.46 2.93
N ALA A 323 -7.85 -5.89 1.90
CA ALA A 323 -9.28 -5.65 1.86
C ALA A 323 -10.09 -6.77 1.16
N TYR A 324 -9.44 -7.67 0.45
CA TYR A 324 -10.05 -8.68 -0.43
C TYR A 324 -9.98 -10.13 0.11
N GLU A 325 -9.89 -10.29 1.42
CA GLU A 325 -9.90 -11.61 2.10
C GLU A 325 -11.08 -12.48 1.67
N GLY A 326 -12.30 -11.90 1.65
CA GLY A 326 -13.50 -12.59 1.24
C GLY A 326 -13.46 -13.11 -0.20
N LEU A 327 -12.83 -12.36 -1.11
CA LEU A 327 -12.63 -12.77 -2.50
C LEU A 327 -11.67 -13.96 -2.58
N TYR A 328 -10.54 -13.90 -1.89
CA TYR A 328 -9.57 -15.00 -1.83
C TYR A 328 -10.21 -16.29 -1.30
N ASN A 329 -10.94 -16.20 -0.20
CA ASN A 329 -11.65 -17.33 0.37
C ASN A 329 -12.63 -17.97 -0.62
N ARG A 330 -13.38 -17.16 -1.39
CA ARG A 330 -14.29 -17.67 -2.41
C ARG A 330 -13.57 -18.34 -3.57
N MET A 331 -12.44 -17.78 -4.03
CA MET A 331 -11.66 -18.37 -5.14
C MET A 331 -11.11 -19.73 -4.75
N VAL A 332 -10.52 -19.85 -3.57
CA VAL A 332 -10.05 -21.15 -3.06
C VAL A 332 -11.22 -22.13 -2.87
N ASN A 333 -12.34 -21.71 -2.29
CA ASN A 333 -13.48 -22.57 -2.06
C ASN A 333 -14.08 -23.13 -3.37
N ASN A 334 -14.12 -22.31 -4.43
CA ASN A 334 -14.67 -22.68 -5.73
C ASN A 334 -13.70 -23.48 -6.61
N ALA A 335 -12.41 -23.46 -6.33
CA ALA A 335 -11.40 -24.23 -7.06
C ALA A 335 -11.65 -25.73 -6.93
N LYS A 336 -11.29 -26.48 -7.96
CA LYS A 336 -11.47 -27.95 -8.07
C LYS A 336 -10.18 -28.72 -7.83
N GLY A 337 -9.03 -28.03 -7.90
CA GLY A 337 -7.67 -28.59 -7.89
C GLY A 337 -7.06 -28.60 -9.30
N GLY A 338 -5.80 -28.16 -9.39
CA GLY A 338 -5.06 -27.99 -10.64
C GLY A 338 -5.10 -26.56 -11.20
N GLU A 339 -5.71 -25.61 -10.46
CA GLU A 339 -5.75 -24.21 -10.85
C GLU A 339 -4.41 -23.51 -10.60
N VAL A 340 -4.17 -22.45 -11.38
CA VAL A 340 -3.05 -21.53 -11.25
C VAL A 340 -3.56 -20.18 -10.77
N PHE A 341 -3.10 -19.75 -9.59
CA PHE A 341 -3.41 -18.46 -8.99
C PHE A 341 -2.18 -17.56 -8.99
N VAL A 342 -2.38 -16.27 -9.25
CA VAL A 342 -1.30 -15.29 -9.27
C VAL A 342 -1.71 -14.06 -8.47
N GLU A 343 -0.78 -13.49 -7.70
CA GLU A 343 -0.90 -12.21 -7.05
C GLU A 343 0.21 -11.28 -7.55
N VAL A 344 -0.14 -10.07 -7.97
CA VAL A 344 0.80 -9.02 -8.40
C VAL A 344 0.69 -7.88 -7.40
N GLY A 345 1.78 -7.64 -6.67
CA GLY A 345 1.81 -6.77 -5.49
C GLY A 345 1.52 -7.57 -4.22
N SER A 346 2.56 -8.00 -3.53
CA SER A 346 2.44 -8.81 -2.30
C SER A 346 2.94 -8.08 -1.06
N TRP A 347 3.66 -6.97 -1.23
CA TRP A 347 4.17 -6.14 -0.14
C TRP A 347 4.94 -6.97 0.91
N LEU A 348 4.53 -6.89 2.18
CA LEU A 348 5.09 -7.67 3.30
C LEU A 348 4.50 -9.09 3.40
N GLY A 349 3.58 -9.46 2.50
CA GLY A 349 3.03 -10.81 2.37
C GLY A 349 1.76 -11.10 3.17
N LYS A 350 1.01 -10.08 3.65
CA LYS A 350 -0.22 -10.31 4.44
C LYS A 350 -1.27 -11.09 3.64
N SER A 351 -1.60 -10.62 2.44
CA SER A 351 -2.54 -11.25 1.51
C SER A 351 -2.03 -12.60 1.00
N SER A 352 -0.75 -12.65 0.60
CA SER A 352 -0.10 -13.85 0.07
C SER A 352 -0.09 -15.00 1.08
N ASN A 353 0.25 -14.71 2.35
CA ASN A 353 0.24 -15.72 3.41
C ASN A 353 -1.17 -16.18 3.76
N HIS A 354 -2.16 -15.28 3.72
CA HIS A 354 -3.57 -15.69 3.87
C HIS A 354 -3.99 -16.65 2.76
N MET A 355 -3.71 -16.31 1.49
CA MET A 355 -4.01 -17.18 0.34
C MET A 355 -3.35 -18.56 0.48
N ALA A 356 -2.05 -18.59 0.80
CA ALA A 356 -1.30 -19.84 0.98
C ALA A 356 -1.88 -20.70 2.10
N THR A 357 -2.25 -20.10 3.23
CA THR A 357 -2.89 -20.79 4.35
C THR A 357 -4.23 -21.38 3.92
N LYS A 358 -5.08 -20.61 3.20
CA LYS A 358 -6.38 -21.10 2.71
C LYS A 358 -6.24 -22.23 1.68
N ILE A 359 -5.26 -22.15 0.80
CA ILE A 359 -4.94 -23.23 -0.13
C ILE A 359 -4.58 -24.51 0.65
N CYS A 360 -3.68 -24.40 1.63
CA CYS A 360 -3.29 -25.55 2.47
C CYS A 360 -4.48 -26.14 3.24
N GLU A 361 -5.31 -25.31 3.87
CA GLU A 361 -6.51 -25.73 4.61
C GLU A 361 -7.53 -26.44 3.70
N SER A 362 -7.62 -26.03 2.44
CA SER A 362 -8.54 -26.61 1.46
C SER A 362 -8.17 -28.02 1.01
N ASN A 363 -6.92 -28.44 1.20
CA ASN A 363 -6.31 -29.66 0.66
C ASN A 363 -6.41 -29.75 -0.88
N LYS A 364 -6.53 -28.64 -1.59
CA LYS A 364 -6.57 -28.57 -3.07
C LYS A 364 -5.19 -28.33 -3.62
N ASN A 365 -4.89 -28.96 -4.76
CA ASN A 365 -3.65 -28.69 -5.48
C ASN A 365 -3.81 -27.43 -6.33
N ILE A 366 -3.48 -26.27 -5.77
CA ILE A 366 -3.49 -24.96 -6.45
C ILE A 366 -2.06 -24.45 -6.52
N ASP A 367 -1.57 -24.16 -7.72
CA ASP A 367 -0.25 -23.56 -7.95
C ASP A 367 -0.38 -22.03 -7.73
N PHE A 368 0.19 -21.52 -6.63
CA PHE A 368 0.11 -20.11 -6.29
C PHE A 368 1.47 -19.44 -6.48
N THR A 369 1.47 -18.30 -7.17
CA THR A 369 2.68 -17.50 -7.43
C THR A 369 2.41 -16.04 -7.07
N VAL A 370 3.36 -15.42 -6.37
CA VAL A 370 3.34 -13.99 -6.07
C VAL A 370 4.43 -13.26 -6.85
N VAL A 371 4.13 -12.05 -7.27
CA VAL A 371 5.03 -11.19 -8.06
C VAL A 371 5.13 -9.84 -7.36
N ASP A 372 6.34 -9.40 -7.02
CA ASP A 372 6.58 -8.07 -6.48
C ASP A 372 8.04 -7.64 -6.75
N THR A 373 8.29 -6.36 -6.80
CA THR A 373 9.65 -5.80 -6.80
C THR A 373 10.23 -5.72 -5.40
N TRP A 374 9.37 -5.65 -4.39
CA TRP A 374 9.67 -5.38 -2.97
C TRP A 374 10.43 -4.08 -2.74
N LYS A 375 10.19 -3.08 -3.61
CA LYS A 375 10.78 -1.74 -3.53
C LYS A 375 9.75 -0.64 -3.24
N GLY A 376 8.47 -1.03 -3.18
CA GLY A 376 7.35 -0.08 -3.10
C GLY A 376 7.09 0.63 -4.43
N THR A 377 6.12 1.53 -4.43
CA THR A 377 5.76 2.37 -5.57
C THR A 377 6.41 3.75 -5.45
N ASP A 378 6.85 4.33 -6.57
CA ASP A 378 7.56 5.61 -6.57
C ASP A 378 6.64 6.80 -6.31
N ASP A 379 5.35 6.64 -6.54
CA ASP A 379 4.31 7.67 -6.43
C ASP A 379 3.70 7.80 -5.02
N GLU A 380 4.01 6.87 -4.10
CA GLU A 380 3.50 6.89 -2.73
C GLU A 380 4.60 7.11 -1.70
N GLN A 381 4.66 8.32 -1.12
CA GLN A 381 5.65 8.68 -0.11
C GLN A 381 5.61 7.77 1.12
N LEU A 382 4.41 7.28 1.51
CA LEU A 382 4.26 6.35 2.62
C LEU A 382 4.97 5.03 2.35
N HIS A 383 4.81 4.47 1.14
CA HIS A 383 5.52 3.26 0.72
C HIS A 383 7.03 3.45 0.75
N GLN A 384 7.52 4.57 0.23
CA GLN A 384 8.96 4.88 0.23
C GLN A 384 9.52 5.02 1.66
N ASN A 385 8.78 5.66 2.58
CA ASN A 385 9.17 5.78 3.98
C ASN A 385 9.25 4.40 4.67
N ILE A 386 8.27 3.55 4.41
CA ILE A 386 8.23 2.18 4.94
C ILE A 386 9.42 1.37 4.40
N VAL A 387 9.61 1.33 3.08
CA VAL A 387 10.72 0.64 2.42
C VAL A 387 12.06 1.17 2.92
N GLY A 388 12.18 2.49 3.11
CA GLY A 388 13.36 3.13 3.70
C GLY A 388 13.65 2.66 5.13
N SER A 389 12.63 2.36 5.94
CA SER A 389 12.80 1.79 7.29
C SER A 389 13.40 0.38 7.28
N TYR A 390 13.27 -0.35 6.17
CA TYR A 390 13.87 -1.67 5.95
C TYR A 390 15.16 -1.64 5.11
N GLY A 391 15.74 -0.46 4.87
CA GLY A 391 16.99 -0.32 4.13
C GLY A 391 16.84 -0.31 2.60
N GLY A 392 15.67 -0.01 2.08
CA GLY A 392 15.39 0.16 0.65
C GLY A 392 14.93 -1.09 -0.09
N ASP A 393 14.75 -2.22 0.61
CA ASP A 393 14.26 -3.48 0.04
C ASP A 393 13.56 -4.31 1.14
N ILE A 394 12.29 -4.64 0.94
CA ILE A 394 11.49 -5.37 1.93
C ILE A 394 11.37 -6.87 1.64
N TYR A 395 12.08 -7.40 0.63
CA TYR A 395 12.01 -8.82 0.29
C TYR A 395 12.45 -9.74 1.44
N GLY A 396 13.51 -9.36 2.16
CA GLY A 396 13.97 -10.12 3.33
C GLY A 396 12.89 -10.22 4.41
N GLU A 397 12.16 -9.13 4.63
CA GLU A 397 11.07 -9.07 5.58
C GLU A 397 9.84 -9.90 5.12
N PHE A 398 9.51 -9.84 3.82
CA PHE A 398 8.50 -10.72 3.22
C PHE A 398 8.81 -12.20 3.46
N VAL A 399 10.07 -12.62 3.23
CA VAL A 399 10.50 -14.00 3.47
C VAL A 399 10.40 -14.35 4.96
N GLU A 400 10.84 -13.47 5.87
CA GLU A 400 10.73 -13.69 7.32
C GLU A 400 9.26 -13.85 7.75
N ASN A 401 8.36 -13.00 7.26
CA ASN A 401 6.93 -13.09 7.52
C ASN A 401 6.34 -14.40 7.01
N THR A 402 6.80 -14.87 5.85
CA THR A 402 6.36 -16.14 5.25
C THR A 402 6.81 -17.35 6.09
N ILE A 403 8.05 -17.30 6.63
CA ILE A 403 8.56 -18.31 7.56
C ILE A 403 7.74 -18.31 8.86
N MET A 404 7.50 -17.14 9.44
CA MET A 404 6.75 -17.00 10.70
C MET A 404 5.28 -17.45 10.58
N SER A 405 4.70 -17.31 9.37
CA SER A 405 3.35 -17.78 9.06
C SER A 405 3.28 -19.27 8.68
N ASP A 406 4.38 -20.00 8.77
CA ASP A 406 4.51 -21.41 8.34
C ASP A 406 4.11 -21.64 6.86
N ASN A 407 4.35 -20.65 5.99
CA ASN A 407 4.01 -20.73 4.56
C ASN A 407 5.24 -20.78 3.64
N PHE A 408 6.44 -20.82 4.18
CA PHE A 408 7.66 -20.87 3.37
C PHE A 408 7.70 -22.12 2.49
N GLY A 409 7.90 -21.92 1.18
CA GLY A 409 7.90 -22.99 0.19
C GLY A 409 6.52 -23.51 -0.25
N LYS A 410 5.42 -22.95 0.27
CA LYS A 410 4.04 -23.33 -0.12
C LYS A 410 3.54 -22.57 -1.35
N PHE A 411 4.25 -21.55 -1.80
CA PHE A 411 4.01 -20.80 -3.02
C PHE A 411 5.33 -20.30 -3.62
N LYS A 412 5.29 -19.85 -4.87
CA LYS A 412 6.45 -19.28 -5.56
C LYS A 412 6.45 -17.75 -5.38
N ALA A 413 7.65 -17.17 -5.24
CA ALA A 413 7.85 -15.72 -5.22
C ALA A 413 8.76 -15.31 -6.38
N ILE A 414 8.28 -14.39 -7.23
CA ILE A 414 9.02 -13.82 -8.35
C ILE A 414 9.38 -12.37 -8.00
N LYS A 415 10.67 -12.11 -7.75
CA LYS A 415 11.18 -10.75 -7.49
C LYS A 415 11.49 -10.05 -8.81
N ASP A 416 10.49 -9.46 -9.41
CA ASP A 416 10.60 -8.76 -10.70
C ASP A 416 9.45 -7.74 -10.85
N THR A 417 9.50 -6.94 -11.89
CA THR A 417 8.38 -6.09 -12.30
C THR A 417 7.23 -6.94 -12.80
N SER A 418 6.00 -6.43 -12.66
CA SER A 418 4.79 -7.06 -13.21
C SER A 418 4.93 -7.36 -14.70
N GLU A 419 5.51 -6.42 -15.47
CA GLU A 419 5.75 -6.56 -16.90
C GLU A 419 6.65 -7.77 -17.23
N ASN A 420 7.82 -7.85 -16.61
CA ASN A 420 8.78 -8.93 -16.85
C ASN A 420 8.22 -10.28 -16.38
N ALA A 421 7.63 -10.31 -15.19
CA ALA A 421 7.06 -11.53 -14.62
C ALA A 421 5.96 -12.11 -15.51
N SER A 422 5.12 -11.27 -16.13
CA SER A 422 4.05 -11.73 -17.04
C SER A 422 4.58 -12.55 -18.22
N THR A 423 5.82 -12.34 -18.65
CA THR A 423 6.45 -13.09 -19.75
C THR A 423 6.76 -14.53 -19.39
N GLN A 424 6.81 -14.87 -18.11
CA GLN A 424 7.07 -16.21 -17.61
C GLN A 424 5.81 -17.11 -17.65
N PHE A 425 4.64 -16.52 -17.89
CA PHE A 425 3.38 -17.24 -17.98
C PHE A 425 2.95 -17.40 -19.44
N GLN A 426 2.44 -18.59 -19.76
CA GLN A 426 1.83 -18.82 -21.06
C GLN A 426 0.48 -18.09 -21.15
N ASN A 427 0.01 -17.82 -22.37
CA ASN A 427 -1.36 -17.35 -22.54
C ASN A 427 -2.34 -18.43 -22.07
N ASP A 428 -3.50 -18.00 -21.56
CA ASP A 428 -4.57 -18.89 -21.08
C ASP A 428 -4.10 -19.95 -20.06
N SER A 429 -3.17 -19.57 -19.17
CA SER A 429 -2.62 -20.48 -18.15
C SER A 429 -3.10 -20.20 -16.74
N ILE A 430 -3.65 -19.01 -16.46
CA ILE A 430 -4.02 -18.53 -15.13
C ILE A 430 -5.54 -18.63 -14.92
N ASP A 431 -5.95 -19.26 -13.82
CA ASP A 431 -7.37 -19.37 -13.45
C ASP A 431 -7.86 -18.16 -12.66
N PHE A 432 -6.99 -17.58 -11.84
CA PHE A 432 -7.28 -16.40 -11.02
C PHE A 432 -6.05 -15.52 -10.86
N ILE A 433 -6.23 -14.22 -11.08
CA ILE A 433 -5.19 -13.22 -10.79
C ILE A 433 -5.75 -12.05 -10.00
N MET A 434 -5.01 -11.62 -8.97
CA MET A 434 -5.19 -10.37 -8.25
C MET A 434 -4.07 -9.40 -8.64
N ILE A 435 -4.43 -8.16 -9.00
CA ILE A 435 -3.51 -7.05 -9.28
C ILE A 435 -3.70 -6.03 -8.16
N ASP A 436 -2.67 -5.89 -7.32
CA ASP A 436 -2.62 -4.96 -6.18
C ASP A 436 -1.22 -4.34 -6.10
N ALA A 437 -0.84 -3.60 -7.15
CA ALA A 437 0.49 -3.02 -7.33
C ALA A 437 0.45 -1.48 -7.38
N GLY A 438 0.76 -0.84 -8.50
CA GLY A 438 0.66 0.61 -8.64
C GLY A 438 -0.79 1.08 -8.85
N HIS A 439 -1.11 2.30 -8.43
CA HIS A 439 -2.49 2.83 -8.44
C HIS A 439 -2.73 3.92 -9.50
N ASP A 440 -1.67 4.37 -10.18
CA ASP A 440 -1.80 5.30 -11.29
C ASP A 440 -2.39 4.62 -12.53
N TYR A 441 -3.11 5.39 -13.36
CA TYR A 441 -3.79 4.87 -14.55
C TYR A 441 -2.86 4.09 -15.49
N LYS A 442 -1.63 4.58 -15.72
CA LYS A 442 -0.70 3.98 -16.68
C LYS A 442 -0.20 2.61 -16.20
N SER A 443 0.11 2.50 -14.92
CA SER A 443 0.53 1.24 -14.30
C SER A 443 -0.59 0.20 -14.35
N VAL A 444 -1.79 0.57 -13.89
CA VAL A 444 -2.94 -0.34 -13.83
C VAL A 444 -3.38 -0.80 -15.22
N ILE A 445 -3.51 0.12 -16.21
CA ILE A 445 -3.93 -0.27 -17.57
C ILE A 445 -2.89 -1.17 -18.26
N THR A 446 -1.60 -0.96 -17.95
CA THR A 446 -0.53 -1.80 -18.48
C THR A 446 -0.60 -3.21 -17.89
N ASP A 447 -0.81 -3.32 -16.59
CA ASP A 447 -0.95 -4.61 -15.90
C ASP A 447 -2.18 -5.37 -16.41
N ILE A 448 -3.35 -4.72 -16.50
CA ILE A 448 -4.55 -5.35 -17.04
C ILE A 448 -4.29 -5.88 -18.45
N LYS A 449 -3.73 -5.07 -19.36
CA LYS A 449 -3.44 -5.49 -20.75
C LYS A 449 -2.50 -6.69 -20.83
N ARG A 450 -1.45 -6.72 -20.01
CA ARG A 450 -0.46 -7.81 -20.03
C ARG A 450 -1.00 -9.09 -19.43
N TRP A 451 -1.66 -9.02 -18.30
CA TRP A 451 -2.14 -10.19 -17.58
C TRP A 451 -3.45 -10.76 -18.12
N TYR A 452 -4.29 -9.94 -18.76
CA TYR A 452 -5.57 -10.42 -19.33
C TYR A 452 -5.39 -11.57 -20.32
N HIS A 453 -4.33 -11.55 -21.15
CA HIS A 453 -4.05 -12.63 -22.09
C HIS A 453 -3.56 -13.90 -21.41
N LYS A 454 -3.06 -13.81 -20.19
CA LYS A 454 -2.59 -14.96 -19.40
C LYS A 454 -3.73 -15.68 -18.71
N VAL A 455 -4.85 -14.98 -18.46
CA VAL A 455 -6.04 -15.58 -17.84
C VAL A 455 -6.73 -16.53 -18.80
N LYS A 456 -7.08 -17.72 -18.31
CA LYS A 456 -7.86 -18.72 -19.06
C LYS A 456 -9.26 -18.20 -19.42
N PRO A 457 -9.87 -18.66 -20.54
CA PRO A 457 -11.30 -18.49 -20.73
C PRO A 457 -12.08 -19.06 -19.54
N GLY A 458 -12.95 -18.23 -18.94
CA GLY A 458 -13.68 -18.58 -17.73
C GLY A 458 -12.94 -18.30 -16.43
N GLY A 459 -11.65 -17.97 -16.47
CA GLY A 459 -10.86 -17.49 -15.33
C GLY A 459 -11.17 -16.05 -14.96
N PHE A 460 -10.56 -15.57 -13.87
CA PHE A 460 -10.85 -14.27 -13.31
C PHE A 460 -9.61 -13.37 -13.27
N ILE A 461 -9.78 -12.13 -13.74
CA ILE A 461 -8.86 -11.02 -13.50
C ILE A 461 -9.52 -10.04 -12.52
N THR A 462 -8.78 -9.68 -11.50
CA THR A 462 -9.25 -8.83 -10.40
C THR A 462 -8.20 -7.79 -10.04
N GLY A 463 -8.60 -6.68 -9.46
CA GLY A 463 -7.66 -5.70 -8.92
C GLY A 463 -8.25 -4.98 -7.73
N ASP A 464 -7.42 -4.67 -6.73
CA ASP A 464 -7.86 -3.94 -5.52
C ASP A 464 -7.96 -2.43 -5.78
N ASP A 465 -8.37 -1.69 -4.75
CA ASP A 465 -8.46 -0.23 -4.70
C ASP A 465 -9.43 0.43 -5.69
N TYR A 466 -10.36 -0.32 -6.27
CA TYR A 466 -11.45 0.24 -7.03
C TYR A 466 -12.39 1.05 -6.11
N GLY A 467 -12.67 2.28 -6.50
CA GLY A 467 -13.43 3.23 -5.68
C GLY A 467 -12.55 4.03 -4.71
N VAL A 468 -11.26 3.72 -4.61
CA VAL A 468 -10.29 4.42 -3.77
C VAL A 468 -9.39 5.31 -4.62
N PHE A 469 -8.77 4.76 -5.66
CA PHE A 469 -7.88 5.51 -6.56
C PHE A 469 -8.53 5.68 -7.94
N GLU A 470 -8.53 6.93 -8.44
CA GLU A 470 -9.11 7.27 -9.74
C GLU A 470 -8.41 6.56 -10.91
N GLY A 471 -7.09 6.36 -10.80
CA GLY A 471 -6.33 5.64 -11.83
C GLY A 471 -6.79 4.19 -12.00
N VAL A 472 -7.12 3.49 -10.90
CA VAL A 472 -7.67 2.13 -10.92
C VAL A 472 -9.07 2.14 -11.54
N ASN A 473 -9.94 3.08 -11.12
CA ASN A 473 -11.30 3.21 -11.65
C ASN A 473 -11.28 3.43 -13.17
N GLN A 474 -10.48 4.38 -13.62
CA GLN A 474 -10.40 4.73 -15.04
C GLN A 474 -9.88 3.54 -15.86
N ALA A 475 -8.79 2.91 -15.44
CA ALA A 475 -8.18 1.81 -16.18
C ALA A 475 -9.11 0.59 -16.31
N ALA A 476 -9.74 0.17 -15.21
CA ALA A 476 -10.67 -0.96 -15.22
C ALA A 476 -11.93 -0.66 -16.05
N ASN A 477 -12.51 0.51 -15.89
CA ASN A 477 -13.73 0.91 -16.63
C ASN A 477 -13.48 1.05 -18.14
N GLU A 478 -12.33 1.62 -18.51
CA GLU A 478 -11.96 1.77 -19.91
C GLU A 478 -11.70 0.41 -20.58
N PHE A 479 -10.88 -0.44 -19.94
CA PHE A 479 -10.53 -1.73 -20.54
C PHE A 479 -11.72 -2.66 -20.68
N PHE A 480 -12.57 -2.74 -19.64
CA PHE A 480 -13.72 -3.66 -19.60
C PHE A 480 -15.05 -3.02 -19.99
N TYR A 481 -15.05 -1.81 -20.55
CA TYR A 481 -16.28 -1.09 -20.94
C TYR A 481 -17.32 -0.97 -19.81
N ASN A 482 -16.87 -0.74 -18.57
CA ASN A 482 -17.67 -0.76 -17.34
C ASN A 482 -18.33 -2.11 -17.04
N GLN A 483 -17.92 -3.20 -17.69
CA GLN A 483 -18.48 -4.55 -17.47
C GLN A 483 -17.66 -5.31 -16.44
N ILE A 484 -17.66 -4.80 -15.20
CA ILE A 484 -16.99 -5.38 -14.04
C ILE A 484 -18.00 -5.58 -12.91
N LEU A 485 -17.74 -6.53 -12.05
CA LEU A 485 -18.40 -6.67 -10.75
C LEU A 485 -17.52 -6.00 -9.70
N ILE A 486 -18.15 -5.43 -8.69
CA ILE A 486 -17.42 -4.82 -7.56
C ILE A 486 -17.64 -5.71 -6.34
N ASP A 487 -16.53 -6.13 -5.74
CA ASP A 487 -16.50 -6.92 -4.52
C ASP A 487 -15.68 -6.18 -3.46
N ASN A 488 -16.38 -5.52 -2.54
CA ASN A 488 -15.81 -4.56 -1.60
C ASN A 488 -15.13 -3.42 -2.38
N ARG A 489 -13.82 -3.33 -2.37
CA ARG A 489 -13.03 -2.35 -3.13
C ARG A 489 -12.21 -2.99 -4.26
N SER A 490 -12.56 -4.19 -4.68
CA SER A 490 -11.90 -4.87 -5.79
C SER A 490 -12.81 -4.95 -7.00
N PHE A 491 -12.28 -4.65 -8.19
CA PHE A 491 -12.98 -4.99 -9.43
C PHE A 491 -12.75 -6.47 -9.75
N VAL A 492 -13.76 -7.11 -10.31
CA VAL A 492 -13.74 -8.53 -10.69
C VAL A 492 -14.27 -8.68 -12.09
N ARG A 493 -13.50 -9.28 -12.97
CA ARG A 493 -13.96 -9.62 -14.31
C ARG A 493 -13.63 -11.06 -14.65
N ARG A 494 -14.65 -11.82 -15.09
CA ARG A 494 -14.46 -13.15 -15.67
C ARG A 494 -14.14 -13.02 -17.15
N LYS A 495 -13.08 -13.67 -17.62
CA LYS A 495 -12.75 -13.74 -19.06
C LYS A 495 -13.79 -14.58 -19.79
N PRO A 496 -14.42 -14.07 -20.88
CA PRO A 496 -15.44 -14.81 -21.60
C PRO A 496 -14.86 -16.08 -22.24
N LYS A 497 -15.68 -17.14 -22.31
CA LYS A 497 -15.40 -18.34 -23.08
C LYS A 497 -15.99 -18.20 -24.48
N ILE A 498 -15.18 -18.36 -25.51
CA ILE A 498 -15.59 -18.16 -26.90
C ILE A 498 -15.37 -19.45 -27.67
N GLN A 499 -16.40 -19.93 -28.39
CA GLN A 499 -16.27 -20.97 -29.39
C GLN A 499 -16.24 -20.35 -30.79
N ILE A 500 -15.52 -20.99 -31.68
CA ILE A 500 -15.44 -20.64 -33.10
C ILE A 500 -16.17 -21.70 -33.88
N LYS A 501 -17.10 -21.30 -34.75
CA LYS A 501 -17.77 -22.15 -35.69
C LYS A 501 -17.40 -21.73 -37.11
N HIS A 502 -16.62 -22.54 -37.78
CA HIS A 502 -16.18 -22.31 -39.14
C HIS A 502 -17.05 -23.12 -40.11
N LEU A 503 -17.82 -22.44 -40.95
CA LEU A 503 -18.74 -23.04 -41.89
C LEU A 503 -17.97 -23.46 -43.15
N MET A 504 -17.72 -24.73 -43.33
CA MET A 504 -16.98 -25.28 -44.49
C MET A 504 -17.91 -26.00 -45.44
N THR A 505 -17.75 -25.73 -46.73
CA THR A 505 -18.54 -26.37 -47.79
C THR A 505 -17.70 -27.36 -48.60
N ARG A 506 -16.42 -27.05 -48.80
CA ARG A 506 -15.47 -27.85 -49.56
C ARG A 506 -14.14 -27.97 -48.84
N PRO A 507 -14.01 -28.85 -47.84
CA PRO A 507 -12.80 -28.96 -47.02
C PRO A 507 -11.49 -29.19 -47.80
N ASP A 508 -11.58 -29.66 -49.02
CA ASP A 508 -10.43 -29.89 -49.92
C ASP A 508 -10.08 -28.63 -50.76
N ASP A 509 -10.93 -27.58 -50.77
CA ASP A 509 -10.65 -26.33 -51.46
C ASP A 509 -9.50 -25.61 -50.76
N LEU A 510 -8.56 -25.10 -51.54
CA LEU A 510 -7.37 -24.43 -50.99
C LEU A 510 -7.72 -23.19 -50.12
N ARG A 511 -8.75 -22.44 -50.50
CA ARG A 511 -9.22 -21.24 -49.76
C ARG A 511 -9.76 -21.61 -48.39
N GLU A 512 -10.63 -22.64 -48.34
CA GLU A 512 -11.20 -23.13 -47.08
C GLU A 512 -10.10 -23.71 -46.17
N ARG A 513 -9.08 -24.37 -46.70
CA ARG A 513 -7.94 -24.86 -45.94
C ARG A 513 -7.09 -23.72 -45.37
N ILE A 514 -6.81 -22.68 -46.16
CA ILE A 514 -6.09 -21.49 -45.67
C ILE A 514 -6.89 -20.79 -44.56
N SER A 515 -8.19 -20.61 -44.78
CA SER A 515 -9.10 -20.10 -43.74
C SER A 515 -9.03 -20.97 -42.48
N GLN A 516 -9.14 -22.27 -42.58
CA GLN A 516 -9.08 -23.21 -41.47
C GLN A 516 -7.76 -23.09 -40.68
N GLU A 517 -6.63 -23.03 -41.38
CA GLU A 517 -5.32 -22.91 -40.76
C GLU A 517 -5.17 -21.58 -40.04
N SER A 518 -5.67 -20.50 -40.59
CA SER A 518 -5.70 -19.16 -39.95
C SER A 518 -6.56 -19.17 -38.68
N LEU A 519 -7.77 -19.70 -38.75
CA LEU A 519 -8.71 -19.70 -37.64
C LEU A 519 -8.31 -20.66 -36.50
N LYS A 520 -7.68 -21.79 -36.81
CA LYS A 520 -7.16 -22.71 -35.82
C LYS A 520 -6.09 -22.07 -34.91
N GLN A 521 -5.37 -21.07 -35.38
CA GLN A 521 -4.40 -20.37 -34.57
C GLN A 521 -5.06 -19.64 -33.37
N LEU A 522 -6.36 -19.32 -33.45
CA LEU A 522 -7.11 -18.73 -32.35
C LEU A 522 -7.24 -19.66 -31.13
N GLN A 523 -7.03 -20.98 -31.31
CA GLN A 523 -7.01 -21.92 -30.20
C GLN A 523 -5.88 -21.64 -29.21
N SER A 524 -4.73 -21.11 -29.70
CA SER A 524 -3.65 -20.68 -28.81
C SER A 524 -3.97 -19.44 -27.95
N TYR A 525 -5.13 -18.83 -28.16
CA TYR A 525 -5.71 -17.72 -27.40
C TYR A 525 -7.02 -18.12 -26.70
N GLY A 526 -7.21 -19.42 -26.45
CA GLY A 526 -8.31 -19.96 -25.68
C GLY A 526 -9.68 -19.92 -26.35
N MET A 527 -9.74 -19.81 -27.69
CA MET A 527 -10.98 -19.89 -28.45
C MET A 527 -11.10 -21.28 -29.05
N ASP A 528 -12.10 -22.04 -28.62
CA ASP A 528 -12.28 -23.41 -29.09
C ASP A 528 -12.80 -23.44 -30.53
N TYR A 529 -12.10 -24.11 -31.43
CA TYR A 529 -12.38 -24.17 -32.85
C TYR A 529 -13.15 -25.45 -33.23
N GLU A 530 -14.27 -25.28 -33.95
CA GLU A 530 -15.07 -26.34 -34.54
C GLU A 530 -15.35 -26.05 -36.03
N ALA A 531 -15.02 -26.99 -36.91
CA ALA A 531 -15.40 -26.92 -38.29
C ALA A 531 -16.80 -27.57 -38.49
N ILE A 532 -17.72 -26.84 -39.07
CA ILE A 532 -19.02 -27.34 -39.49
C ILE A 532 -18.93 -27.64 -40.99
N VAL A 533 -18.82 -28.90 -41.33
CA VAL A 533 -18.74 -29.32 -42.73
C VAL A 533 -20.15 -29.64 -43.22
N ASN A 534 -20.63 -28.81 -44.12
CA ASN A 534 -21.90 -29.08 -44.82
C ASN A 534 -21.71 -30.14 -45.92
N THR A 535 -22.53 -31.19 -45.90
CA THR A 535 -22.58 -32.17 -46.99
C THR A 535 -23.10 -31.50 -48.27
N PRO A 536 -22.52 -31.79 -49.43
CA PRO A 536 -22.99 -31.25 -50.69
C PRO A 536 -24.48 -31.60 -50.93
N TYR A 537 -25.19 -30.67 -51.47
CA TYR A 537 -26.64 -30.56 -51.71
C TYR A 537 -27.21 -31.64 -52.61
N THR A 538 -27.17 -32.90 -52.25
CA THR A 538 -27.85 -33.98 -53.02
C THR A 538 -29.32 -34.10 -52.74
N ASP A 539 -29.82 -33.54 -51.60
CA ASP A 539 -31.22 -33.63 -51.16
C ASP A 539 -31.90 -32.25 -51.10
N PHE A 540 -31.75 -31.46 -52.15
CA PHE A 540 -32.35 -30.12 -52.23
C PHE A 540 -33.86 -30.24 -52.45
N PRO A 541 -34.73 -29.47 -51.73
CA PRO A 541 -36.15 -29.45 -51.97
C PRO A 541 -36.47 -29.05 -53.43
N PRO A 542 -37.56 -29.56 -54.02
CA PRO A 542 -37.93 -29.15 -55.36
C PRO A 542 -38.01 -27.64 -55.54
N ALA A 543 -37.57 -27.10 -56.68
CA ALA A 543 -37.47 -25.67 -56.97
C ALA A 543 -38.70 -24.86 -56.66
N GLU A 544 -39.87 -25.45 -56.74
CA GLU A 544 -41.18 -24.87 -56.40
C GLU A 544 -41.33 -24.49 -54.90
N HIS A 545 -40.53 -25.06 -54.00
CA HIS A 545 -40.51 -24.80 -52.59
C HIS A 545 -39.44 -23.74 -52.19
N CYS A 546 -38.62 -23.31 -53.13
CA CYS A 546 -37.54 -22.39 -52.92
C CYS A 546 -37.81 -20.94 -53.39
N ARG A 547 -39.10 -20.56 -53.45
CA ARG A 547 -39.49 -19.18 -53.81
C ARG A 547 -39.21 -18.21 -52.72
N ARG A 548 -38.57 -17.07 -53.03
CA ARG A 548 -38.48 -15.91 -52.11
C ARG A 548 -39.90 -15.49 -51.69
N PRO A 549 -40.21 -15.40 -50.40
CA PRO A 549 -41.48 -14.79 -49.94
C PRO A 549 -41.56 -13.35 -50.48
N GLN A 550 -42.70 -12.96 -51.01
CA GLN A 550 -42.96 -11.63 -51.65
C GLN A 550 -42.81 -10.44 -50.69
N HIS A 551 -42.45 -10.63 -49.41
CA HIS A 551 -42.54 -9.63 -48.38
C HIS A 551 -41.17 -9.20 -47.76
N ILE A 552 -40.04 -9.56 -48.35
CA ILE A 552 -38.73 -9.42 -47.67
C ILE A 552 -38.08 -8.03 -47.80
N SER A 553 -38.56 -7.15 -48.66
CA SER A 553 -38.10 -5.76 -48.65
C SER A 553 -39.16 -4.82 -49.25
N PRO A 554 -39.61 -3.82 -48.51
CA PRO A 554 -40.43 -2.77 -49.08
C PRO A 554 -39.65 -1.85 -50.04
N THR A 555 -38.33 -2.00 -50.16
CA THR A 555 -37.46 -1.18 -50.99
C THR A 555 -37.00 -1.84 -52.30
N ASN A 556 -37.16 -3.18 -52.42
CA ASN A 556 -36.83 -3.86 -53.71
C ASN A 556 -38.10 -3.99 -54.53
N THR A 557 -38.28 -3.05 -55.46
CA THR A 557 -39.28 -3.14 -56.54
C THR A 557 -39.00 -4.40 -57.38
N PRO A 558 -40.04 -5.22 -57.72
CA PRO A 558 -39.88 -6.35 -58.60
C PRO A 558 -39.36 -5.83 -59.95
N GLY A 559 -38.11 -6.07 -60.32
CA GLY A 559 -37.52 -5.65 -61.59
C GLY A 559 -36.10 -5.09 -61.48
N GLU A 560 -35.62 -4.73 -60.31
CA GLU A 560 -34.24 -4.15 -60.12
C GLU A 560 -33.17 -5.14 -59.66
N LEU A 561 -33.42 -6.45 -59.78
CA LEU A 561 -32.36 -7.47 -59.57
C LEU A 561 -31.50 -7.54 -60.84
N SER A 562 -30.16 -7.41 -60.61
CA SER A 562 -29.14 -7.53 -61.65
C SER A 562 -29.45 -8.68 -62.63
N PRO A 563 -29.16 -8.54 -63.94
CA PRO A 563 -29.32 -9.63 -64.88
C PRO A 563 -28.38 -10.77 -64.53
N GLY A 564 -28.90 -11.83 -63.94
CA GLY A 564 -28.14 -12.99 -63.46
C GLY A 564 -28.65 -13.54 -62.12
N ALA A 565 -29.28 -12.71 -61.28
CA ALA A 565 -30.05 -13.19 -60.13
C ALA A 565 -31.40 -13.70 -60.64
N GLY A 566 -31.52 -14.97 -60.93
CA GLY A 566 -32.67 -15.57 -61.56
C GLY A 566 -33.96 -15.35 -60.78
N LEU A 567 -34.82 -14.48 -61.31
CA LEU A 567 -36.29 -14.42 -61.15
C LEU A 567 -36.85 -14.85 -59.75
N GLY A 568 -36.29 -14.43 -58.65
CA GLY A 568 -36.88 -14.71 -57.36
C GLY A 568 -36.71 -16.14 -56.82
N TRP A 569 -35.81 -16.93 -57.36
CA TRP A 569 -35.49 -18.27 -56.92
C TRP A 569 -34.21 -18.29 -56.07
N ILE A 570 -34.24 -19.04 -54.95
CA ILE A 570 -33.05 -19.31 -54.15
C ILE A 570 -32.26 -20.47 -54.81
N THR A 571 -30.95 -20.29 -55.03
CA THR A 571 -30.09 -21.38 -55.56
C THR A 571 -29.75 -22.37 -54.45
N GLY A 572 -29.29 -23.58 -54.84
CA GLY A 572 -28.83 -24.58 -53.89
C GLY A 572 -27.70 -24.08 -53.00
N GLY A 573 -26.82 -23.20 -53.50
CA GLY A 573 -25.76 -22.58 -52.72
C GLY A 573 -26.27 -21.64 -51.63
N HIS A 574 -27.28 -20.85 -51.95
CA HIS A 574 -27.90 -19.94 -50.96
C HIS A 574 -28.60 -20.70 -49.82
N TYR A 575 -29.33 -21.78 -50.15
CA TYR A 575 -29.98 -22.63 -49.16
C TYR A 575 -28.97 -23.33 -48.25
N GLY A 576 -27.87 -23.81 -48.80
CA GLY A 576 -26.83 -24.44 -48.03
C GLY A 576 -26.12 -23.45 -47.11
N CYS A 577 -25.87 -22.21 -47.54
CA CYS A 577 -25.32 -21.17 -46.70
C CYS A 577 -26.27 -20.89 -45.50
N TYR A 578 -27.59 -20.73 -45.79
CA TYR A 578 -28.61 -20.57 -44.74
C TYR A 578 -28.59 -21.74 -43.75
N MET A 579 -28.57 -22.97 -44.22
CA MET A 579 -28.57 -24.17 -43.36
C MET A 579 -27.31 -24.26 -42.51
N ALA A 580 -26.15 -23.86 -43.04
CA ALA A 580 -24.91 -23.86 -42.30
C ALA A 580 -24.94 -22.84 -41.13
N HIS A 581 -25.40 -21.64 -41.37
CA HIS A 581 -25.56 -20.62 -40.32
C HIS A 581 -26.60 -21.04 -39.27
N ARG A 582 -27.73 -21.58 -39.71
CA ARG A 582 -28.77 -22.14 -38.83
C ARG A 582 -28.20 -23.26 -37.96
N PHE A 583 -27.48 -24.21 -38.53
CA PHE A 583 -26.88 -25.31 -37.80
C PHE A 583 -25.83 -24.82 -36.80
N ALA A 584 -25.04 -23.78 -37.17
CA ALA A 584 -24.11 -23.14 -36.23
C ALA A 584 -24.84 -22.60 -35.01
N LEU A 585 -26.00 -21.94 -35.20
CA LEU A 585 -26.80 -21.44 -34.09
C LEU A 585 -27.45 -22.56 -33.26
N GLU A 586 -28.01 -23.59 -33.92
CA GLU A 586 -28.61 -24.74 -33.24
C GLU A 586 -27.59 -25.51 -32.36
N THR A 587 -26.35 -25.56 -32.79
CA THR A 587 -25.25 -26.27 -32.12
C THR A 587 -24.43 -25.40 -31.19
N MET A 588 -24.79 -24.14 -30.95
CA MET A 588 -24.16 -23.29 -29.91
C MET A 588 -24.23 -23.97 -28.54
N SER A 589 -23.06 -24.21 -27.93
CA SER A 589 -22.99 -24.86 -26.63
C SER A 589 -23.22 -23.89 -25.47
N PRO A 590 -23.99 -24.26 -24.43
CA PRO A 590 -24.18 -23.47 -23.23
C PRO A 590 -22.93 -23.30 -22.38
N ASP A 591 -21.86 -24.07 -22.65
CA ASP A 591 -20.59 -23.99 -21.93
C ASP A 591 -19.76 -22.75 -22.32
N TYR A 592 -20.16 -22.05 -23.39
CA TYR A 592 -19.52 -20.85 -23.90
C TYR A 592 -20.40 -19.62 -23.72
N ASP A 593 -19.77 -18.46 -23.56
CA ASP A 593 -20.48 -17.19 -23.41
C ASP A 593 -20.83 -16.58 -24.79
N TYR A 594 -19.97 -16.84 -25.79
CA TYR A 594 -20.08 -16.32 -27.15
C TYR A 594 -19.73 -17.36 -28.21
N THR A 595 -20.33 -17.19 -29.38
CA THR A 595 -19.97 -17.91 -30.58
C THR A 595 -19.53 -16.94 -31.66
N LEU A 596 -18.32 -17.15 -32.17
CA LEU A 596 -17.74 -16.44 -33.30
C LEU A 596 -17.89 -17.31 -34.53
N ILE A 597 -18.68 -16.85 -35.51
CA ILE A 597 -19.02 -17.63 -36.74
C ILE A 597 -18.25 -17.07 -37.91
N PHE A 598 -17.61 -17.94 -38.69
CA PHE A 598 -16.90 -17.59 -39.90
C PHE A 598 -17.45 -18.40 -41.08
N GLU A 599 -17.60 -17.78 -42.26
CA GLU A 599 -17.87 -18.44 -43.52
C GLU A 599 -16.60 -19.16 -44.04
N ALA A 600 -16.81 -20.05 -45.01
CA ALA A 600 -15.82 -21.01 -45.53
C ALA A 600 -14.50 -20.39 -46.00
N ASP A 601 -14.55 -19.20 -46.58
CA ASP A 601 -13.40 -18.47 -47.15
C ASP A 601 -13.00 -17.21 -46.35
N ALA A 602 -13.57 -17.04 -45.17
CA ALA A 602 -13.22 -15.93 -44.28
C ALA A 602 -11.82 -16.12 -43.70
N TYR A 603 -11.03 -15.07 -43.64
CA TYR A 603 -9.70 -15.09 -43.02
C TYR A 603 -9.45 -13.79 -42.20
N ILE A 604 -8.53 -13.87 -41.27
CA ILE A 604 -8.16 -12.75 -40.42
C ILE A 604 -7.21 -11.83 -41.20
N HIS A 605 -7.65 -10.61 -41.46
CA HIS A 605 -6.90 -9.61 -42.24
C HIS A 605 -5.88 -8.82 -41.37
N SER A 606 -6.18 -8.64 -40.10
CA SER A 606 -5.32 -7.97 -39.10
C SER A 606 -4.32 -8.95 -38.45
N GLY A 607 -3.41 -8.44 -37.66
CA GLY A 607 -2.59 -9.29 -36.80
C GLY A 607 -3.47 -10.11 -35.84
N LEU A 608 -3.07 -11.37 -35.58
CA LEU A 608 -3.86 -12.32 -34.77
C LEU A 608 -4.17 -11.76 -33.36
N MET A 609 -3.17 -11.14 -32.70
CA MET A 609 -3.35 -10.51 -31.41
C MET A 609 -4.37 -9.35 -31.44
N GLU A 610 -4.28 -8.49 -32.44
CA GLU A 610 -5.21 -7.38 -32.62
C GLU A 610 -6.65 -7.89 -32.79
N PHE A 611 -6.82 -8.97 -33.57
CA PHE A 611 -8.14 -9.58 -33.74
C PHE A 611 -8.68 -10.15 -32.43
N VAL A 612 -7.87 -10.87 -31.66
CA VAL A 612 -8.25 -11.42 -30.35
C VAL A 612 -8.68 -10.32 -29.38
N GLU A 613 -7.95 -9.22 -29.33
CA GLU A 613 -8.31 -8.07 -28.48
C GLU A 613 -9.65 -7.47 -28.89
N ILE A 614 -9.89 -7.29 -30.18
CA ILE A 614 -11.16 -6.75 -30.67
C ILE A 614 -12.33 -7.69 -30.39
N VAL A 615 -12.14 -9.00 -30.51
CA VAL A 615 -13.18 -9.99 -30.17
C VAL A 615 -13.54 -9.91 -28.69
N HIS A 616 -12.56 -9.81 -27.78
CA HIS A 616 -12.87 -9.64 -26.35
C HIS A 616 -13.56 -8.31 -26.05
N LYS A 617 -13.16 -7.21 -26.68
CA LYS A 617 -13.84 -5.92 -26.58
C LYS A 617 -15.27 -5.97 -27.14
N ALA A 618 -15.48 -6.71 -28.23
CA ALA A 618 -16.81 -6.98 -28.76
C ALA A 618 -17.71 -7.72 -27.76
N CYS A 619 -17.15 -8.66 -26.99
CA CYS A 619 -17.90 -9.30 -25.90
C CYS A 619 -18.34 -8.28 -24.85
N PHE A 620 -17.44 -7.42 -24.40
CA PHE A 620 -17.76 -6.41 -23.37
C PHE A 620 -18.79 -5.39 -23.85
N ILE A 621 -18.64 -4.88 -25.07
CA ILE A 621 -19.61 -3.90 -25.63
C ILE A 621 -20.97 -4.56 -25.92
N SER A 622 -20.99 -5.84 -26.31
CA SER A 622 -22.22 -6.62 -26.42
C SER A 622 -22.96 -6.74 -25.09
N GLU A 623 -22.25 -6.92 -23.98
CA GLU A 623 -22.84 -6.93 -22.64
C GLU A 623 -23.36 -5.54 -22.26
N ARG A 624 -22.55 -4.50 -22.43
CA ARG A 624 -22.89 -3.11 -22.06
C ARG A 624 -24.16 -2.63 -22.74
N ASP A 625 -24.26 -2.84 -24.05
CA ASP A 625 -25.31 -2.26 -24.88
C ASP A 625 -26.41 -3.29 -25.26
N ASN A 626 -26.31 -4.49 -24.73
CA ASN A 626 -27.21 -5.61 -25.02
C ASN A 626 -27.35 -5.90 -26.53
N VAL A 627 -26.21 -5.95 -27.22
CA VAL A 627 -26.13 -6.14 -28.66
C VAL A 627 -26.07 -7.63 -29.00
N PRO A 628 -27.03 -8.17 -29.80
CA PRO A 628 -27.09 -9.60 -30.13
C PRO A 628 -26.20 -10.01 -31.30
N PHE A 629 -25.52 -9.07 -31.96
CA PHE A 629 -24.73 -9.33 -33.15
C PHE A 629 -23.65 -8.25 -33.36
N ILE A 630 -22.41 -8.66 -33.57
CA ILE A 630 -21.30 -7.77 -33.94
C ILE A 630 -20.55 -8.35 -35.12
N SER A 631 -20.45 -7.61 -36.22
CA SER A 631 -19.72 -7.97 -37.44
C SER A 631 -18.26 -7.49 -37.39
N PHE A 632 -17.35 -8.29 -37.86
CA PHE A 632 -15.93 -7.96 -38.06
C PHE A 632 -15.55 -7.73 -39.52
N ALA A 633 -16.51 -7.90 -40.41
CA ALA A 633 -16.33 -7.89 -41.85
C ALA A 633 -16.98 -6.68 -42.55
N ASP A 634 -17.81 -5.96 -41.87
CA ASP A 634 -18.58 -4.85 -42.42
C ASP A 634 -17.71 -3.64 -42.81
N ASN A 635 -18.09 -2.99 -43.92
CA ASN A 635 -17.49 -1.71 -44.31
C ASN A 635 -18.17 -0.56 -43.55
N PRO A 636 -17.43 0.22 -42.76
CA PRO A 636 -17.98 1.31 -41.94
C PRO A 636 -18.55 2.49 -42.75
N SER A 637 -18.40 2.51 -44.08
CA SER A 637 -18.88 3.61 -44.96
C SER A 637 -20.38 3.93 -44.88
N ASN A 638 -21.20 2.94 -44.41
CA ASN A 638 -22.65 3.08 -44.29
C ASN A 638 -23.11 3.28 -42.81
N THR A 639 -22.24 3.72 -41.96
CA THR A 639 -22.49 3.82 -40.53
C THR A 639 -23.30 5.07 -40.16
N LYS A 640 -24.21 4.94 -39.20
CA LYS A 640 -25.04 6.06 -38.72
C LYS A 640 -24.59 6.67 -37.41
N GLU A 641 -23.96 5.90 -36.52
CA GLU A 641 -23.62 6.36 -35.19
C GLU A 641 -22.31 5.70 -34.72
N LYS A 642 -21.29 6.51 -34.52
CA LYS A 642 -20.03 6.04 -33.93
C LYS A 642 -20.26 5.81 -32.44
N ILE A 643 -19.96 4.61 -31.95
CA ILE A 643 -20.07 4.26 -30.52
C ILE A 643 -18.79 4.63 -29.80
N ASP A 644 -17.64 4.24 -30.36
CA ASP A 644 -16.31 4.60 -29.87
C ASP A 644 -15.28 4.54 -31.02
N GLU A 645 -13.99 4.48 -30.70
CA GLU A 645 -12.94 4.39 -31.71
C GLU A 645 -12.93 3.04 -32.48
N LEU A 646 -13.52 1.99 -31.90
CA LEU A 646 -13.49 0.63 -32.40
C LEU A 646 -14.79 0.17 -33.02
N PHE A 647 -15.94 0.66 -32.52
CA PHE A 647 -17.25 0.18 -32.89
C PHE A 647 -18.18 1.27 -33.37
N THR A 648 -19.08 0.89 -34.27
CA THR A 648 -20.11 1.76 -34.82
C THR A 648 -21.43 1.00 -34.88
N LYS A 649 -22.54 1.67 -34.61
CA LYS A 649 -23.87 1.15 -34.78
C LYS A 649 -24.28 1.28 -36.24
N THR A 650 -24.65 0.18 -36.85
CA THR A 650 -24.94 0.12 -38.28
C THR A 650 -26.41 0.28 -38.59
N ALA A 651 -26.68 0.78 -39.79
CA ALA A 651 -28.04 0.76 -40.38
C ALA A 651 -28.37 -0.62 -41.00
N HIS A 652 -29.66 -0.77 -41.27
CA HIS A 652 -30.26 -1.99 -41.82
C HIS A 652 -29.81 -2.24 -43.23
N ASN A 653 -28.89 -2.50 -43.86
CA ASN A 653 -28.57 -2.88 -45.25
C ASN A 653 -27.05 -3.09 -45.43
N GLN A 654 -26.52 -4.07 -44.74
CA GLN A 654 -25.12 -4.48 -44.98
C GLN A 654 -25.08 -5.98 -45.27
N ASP A 655 -24.39 -6.34 -46.33
CA ASP A 655 -24.50 -7.64 -46.97
C ASP A 655 -23.28 -8.55 -46.68
N LEU A 656 -22.68 -8.46 -45.46
CA LEU A 656 -21.46 -9.21 -45.17
C LEU A 656 -21.58 -9.96 -43.83
N ALA A 657 -21.93 -11.22 -43.85
CA ALA A 657 -22.05 -12.13 -42.70
C ALA A 657 -20.87 -13.12 -42.58
N HIS A 658 -19.73 -12.86 -43.22
CA HIS A 658 -18.63 -13.82 -43.27
C HIS A 658 -17.75 -13.92 -41.99
N ALA A 659 -17.91 -12.96 -41.05
CA ALA A 659 -17.31 -13.03 -39.69
C ALA A 659 -18.12 -12.23 -38.70
N TYR A 660 -18.71 -12.88 -37.69
CA TYR A 660 -19.53 -12.18 -36.69
C TYR A 660 -19.60 -12.93 -35.36
N LEU A 661 -19.85 -12.17 -34.30
CA LEU A 661 -19.99 -12.62 -32.91
C LEU A 661 -21.46 -12.61 -32.46
N ILE A 662 -21.92 -13.70 -31.86
CA ILE A 662 -23.23 -13.81 -31.21
C ILE A 662 -23.06 -14.24 -29.74
N PRO A 663 -23.68 -13.54 -28.78
CA PRO A 663 -23.77 -14.03 -27.40
C PRO A 663 -24.61 -15.31 -27.32
N ASN A 664 -24.11 -16.35 -26.64
CA ASN A 664 -24.82 -17.62 -26.55
C ASN A 664 -26.16 -17.52 -25.80
N ARG A 665 -26.29 -16.53 -24.91
CA ARG A 665 -27.56 -16.18 -24.25
C ARG A 665 -28.68 -15.81 -25.24
N GLU A 666 -28.34 -15.38 -26.44
CA GLU A 666 -29.27 -14.97 -27.48
C GLU A 666 -29.70 -16.13 -28.41
N LYS A 667 -29.15 -17.34 -28.23
CA LYS A 667 -29.48 -18.52 -29.05
C LYS A 667 -30.97 -18.73 -29.25
N GLY A 668 -31.75 -18.76 -28.17
CA GLY A 668 -33.20 -18.93 -28.23
C GLY A 668 -33.91 -17.82 -29.01
N TRP A 669 -33.48 -16.57 -28.78
CA TRP A 669 -34.01 -15.41 -29.49
C TRP A 669 -33.77 -15.50 -31.01
N TRP A 670 -32.56 -15.92 -31.41
CA TRP A 670 -32.22 -16.14 -32.81
C TRP A 670 -33.03 -17.28 -33.43
N LEU A 671 -33.05 -18.45 -32.80
CA LEU A 671 -33.74 -19.64 -33.33
C LEU A 671 -35.26 -19.41 -33.49
N ASP A 672 -35.89 -18.62 -32.65
CA ASP A 672 -37.32 -18.28 -32.83
C ASP A 672 -37.55 -17.40 -34.04
N ARG A 673 -36.65 -16.50 -34.38
CA ARG A 673 -36.85 -15.52 -35.44
C ARG A 673 -36.41 -16.01 -36.81
N ILE A 674 -35.43 -16.91 -36.86
CA ILE A 674 -35.04 -17.51 -38.15
C ILE A 674 -36.13 -18.40 -38.76
N LYS A 675 -37.09 -18.87 -37.97
CA LYS A 675 -38.25 -19.60 -38.48
C LYS A 675 -39.06 -18.79 -39.50
N ASP A 676 -39.06 -17.47 -39.32
CA ASP A 676 -39.80 -16.55 -40.20
C ASP A 676 -39.01 -16.22 -41.49
N CYS A 677 -37.73 -16.62 -41.57
CA CYS A 677 -36.80 -16.29 -42.63
C CYS A 677 -36.32 -17.56 -43.39
N GLU A 678 -37.06 -18.63 -43.38
CA GLU A 678 -36.63 -19.98 -43.79
C GLU A 678 -36.09 -20.09 -45.21
N TRP A 679 -36.35 -19.09 -46.07
CA TRP A 679 -36.02 -19.15 -47.49
C TRP A 679 -35.13 -18.00 -47.98
N ASP A 680 -34.45 -17.28 -47.07
CA ASP A 680 -33.61 -16.17 -47.48
C ASP A 680 -32.13 -16.53 -47.46
N VAL A 681 -31.30 -15.75 -48.15
CA VAL A 681 -29.83 -15.87 -48.03
C VAL A 681 -29.39 -15.34 -46.64
N ALA A 682 -28.31 -15.86 -46.09
CA ALA A 682 -27.90 -15.55 -44.73
C ALA A 682 -27.76 -14.05 -44.47
N ASP A 683 -27.19 -13.28 -45.37
CA ASP A 683 -27.04 -11.84 -45.23
C ASP A 683 -28.36 -11.09 -45.19
N LEU A 684 -29.30 -11.45 -46.03
CA LEU A 684 -30.65 -10.86 -46.10
C LEU A 684 -31.45 -11.29 -44.85
N TRP A 685 -31.26 -12.49 -44.39
CA TRP A 685 -31.91 -13.04 -43.22
C TRP A 685 -31.53 -12.26 -41.93
N TYR A 686 -30.23 -11.97 -41.70
CA TYR A 686 -29.81 -11.14 -40.58
C TYR A 686 -30.40 -9.72 -40.68
N ASN A 687 -30.39 -9.12 -41.86
CA ASN A 687 -31.00 -7.82 -42.12
C ASN A 687 -32.49 -7.81 -41.85
N HIS A 688 -33.23 -8.85 -42.23
CA HIS A 688 -34.64 -9.01 -41.97
C HIS A 688 -34.95 -9.08 -40.47
N VAL A 689 -34.23 -9.89 -39.73
CA VAL A 689 -34.40 -9.99 -38.27
C VAL A 689 -34.15 -8.64 -37.57
N PHE A 690 -33.10 -7.91 -37.91
CA PHE A 690 -32.86 -6.60 -37.32
C PHE A 690 -33.89 -5.55 -37.69
N TYR A 691 -34.32 -5.54 -38.94
CA TYR A 691 -35.34 -4.62 -39.39
C TYR A 691 -36.67 -4.78 -38.63
N HIS A 692 -37.16 -6.00 -38.49
CA HIS A 692 -38.44 -6.27 -37.81
C HIS A 692 -38.37 -6.17 -36.29
N HIS A 693 -37.24 -6.41 -35.66
CA HIS A 693 -37.13 -6.48 -34.20
C HIS A 693 -36.43 -5.26 -33.57
N GLN A 694 -35.93 -4.30 -34.36
CA GLN A 694 -35.35 -3.01 -33.94
C GLN A 694 -34.26 -3.13 -32.86
N ARG A 695 -33.52 -4.24 -32.82
CA ARG A 695 -32.38 -4.40 -31.91
C ARG A 695 -31.09 -3.81 -32.53
N PRO A 696 -30.18 -3.28 -31.70
CA PRO A 696 -28.91 -2.70 -32.18
C PRO A 696 -28.04 -3.78 -32.80
N ARG A 697 -27.38 -3.41 -33.90
CA ARG A 697 -26.34 -4.18 -34.57
C ARG A 697 -25.08 -3.30 -34.62
N TYR A 698 -23.96 -3.89 -34.28
CA TYR A 698 -22.68 -3.19 -34.29
C TYR A 698 -21.72 -3.79 -35.32
N THR A 699 -20.81 -2.98 -35.81
CA THR A 699 -19.67 -3.40 -36.61
C THR A 699 -18.40 -2.74 -36.12
N THR A 700 -17.28 -3.36 -36.39
CA THR A 700 -15.97 -2.76 -36.15
C THR A 700 -15.70 -1.61 -37.12
N ASN A 701 -15.03 -0.55 -36.65
CA ASN A 701 -14.68 0.61 -37.48
C ASN A 701 -13.56 0.33 -38.52
N LYS A 702 -12.93 -0.82 -38.40
CA LYS A 702 -11.91 -1.34 -39.33
C LYS A 702 -12.31 -2.77 -39.70
N MET A 703 -12.07 -3.16 -40.92
CA MET A 703 -12.29 -4.55 -41.36
C MET A 703 -11.18 -5.46 -40.76
N TYR A 704 -11.57 -6.38 -39.91
CA TYR A 704 -10.66 -7.35 -39.28
C TYR A 704 -10.71 -8.73 -39.91
N SER A 705 -11.78 -9.06 -40.62
CA SER A 705 -11.94 -10.27 -41.41
C SER A 705 -12.42 -9.91 -42.80
N ASN A 706 -11.97 -10.65 -43.82
CA ASN A 706 -12.34 -10.45 -45.21
C ASN A 706 -12.58 -11.78 -45.90
N GLN A 707 -13.29 -11.79 -47.03
CA GLN A 707 -13.38 -12.92 -47.94
C GLN A 707 -12.23 -12.90 -48.94
N ALA A 708 -11.80 -14.09 -49.35
CA ALA A 708 -10.81 -14.21 -50.40
C ALA A 708 -11.44 -13.95 -51.76
N GLU A 709 -11.66 -12.67 -52.12
CA GLU A 709 -12.22 -12.25 -53.39
C GLU A 709 -11.31 -12.62 -54.56
N GLY A 710 -11.91 -13.21 -55.65
CA GLY A 710 -11.36 -13.22 -57.01
C GLY A 710 -10.10 -14.05 -57.24
N PHE A 711 -9.68 -14.90 -56.35
CA PHE A 711 -8.54 -15.77 -56.55
C PHE A 711 -8.89 -16.95 -57.44
N SER A 712 -8.39 -16.92 -58.68
CA SER A 712 -8.25 -18.17 -59.42
C SER A 712 -7.11 -18.99 -58.80
N LEU A 713 -7.19 -20.33 -58.86
CA LEU A 713 -6.11 -21.23 -58.40
C LEU A 713 -4.71 -20.90 -58.99
N LEU A 714 -4.67 -20.16 -60.09
CA LEU A 714 -3.46 -19.66 -60.78
C LEU A 714 -2.81 -18.47 -60.07
N ASP A 715 -3.57 -17.64 -59.35
CA ASP A 715 -3.04 -16.44 -58.66
C ASP A 715 -2.36 -16.79 -57.35
N LEU A 716 -2.71 -17.89 -56.68
CA LEU A 716 -2.17 -18.34 -55.41
C LEU A 716 -0.70 -18.84 -55.48
N THR A 717 -0.22 -19.21 -56.69
CA THR A 717 1.16 -19.67 -56.89
C THR A 717 2.18 -18.53 -56.98
N ASN A 718 1.75 -17.28 -57.13
CA ASN A 718 2.62 -16.12 -57.40
C ASN A 718 2.55 -14.97 -56.37
N LYS A 719 1.77 -15.06 -55.30
CA LYS A 719 1.74 -14.05 -54.25
C LYS A 719 2.23 -14.58 -52.93
N THR A 720 3.41 -14.13 -52.52
CA THR A 720 3.89 -14.24 -51.14
C THR A 720 2.99 -13.36 -50.25
N TRP A 721 2.28 -13.98 -49.35
CA TRP A 721 1.53 -13.31 -48.30
C TRP A 721 2.51 -12.50 -47.40
N LYS A 722 2.36 -11.18 -47.36
CA LYS A 722 3.04 -10.33 -46.41
C LYS A 722 2.12 -10.02 -45.24
#